data_cd78926d5e5bf571a3496cb9ddcb68c1
#
_entry.id   cd78926d5e5bf571a3496cb9ddcb68c1
#
_cell.length_a   1.000
_cell.length_b   1.000
_cell.length_c   1.000
_cell.angle_alpha   90.00
_cell.angle_beta   90.00
_cell.angle_gamma   90.00
#
_symmetry.space_group_name_H-M   'P 1'
#
loop_
_entity.id
_entity.type
_entity.pdbx_description
1 polymer ?
#
loop_
_entity_poly.entity_id
_entity_poly.type
_entity_poly.pdbx_seq_one_letter_code
_entity_poly.pdbx_strand_id
1 'polypeptide(L)'
;MRVGLDIGSTTIKCVVLNDAEQIVYSTYERHYSHILEKGKELLHRAAQNYLPDGRAKLAISGSAGMGLADSCKVPFVQEVFATRVAANKLAPGTDCIIELGGEDAKILFLTNGTEVRMNGSCAGGTGAFIDQMATLLKMSADEMDKAAQKSTRTYTIASRCGVFAKSDIQPLINQGAQAGDIAASIYQAVVNQTIAGLAQGRPIKGNILYLGGPLTFSTVLRKSFDETLHVTGTCPENSLLYVALGAAFYADQEFDLNEVASRLDEYSATATYISLPPLFKDKQEYEDFHARHLKASVPCVPFGADCGPVHIGIDSGSTTIKLVVIDQNDNILFTSYQPNLGNPLPLVRETLLKLYQRHPGLQIASVTTTGYGEELVKNAFHCDRGLVETVAHFTAAKHFMPNVDFIIDIGGQDMKCFKIEDGAISNIFLNEACSSGCGSFLQTFAQALGYDVKEFAALGLFADKPVDLGSRCTVFMNSSVKQAQKDGASIENISAGLSISVVKNALYKVIRASSPEELGRNIVVQGGTFYNEAVLRAFEKEMGVNVIRPDIAGLMGAYGAALYGKARAAAGQMSTVLTQDELEHFEQKVSTVQCGGCGNHCQLTINVFADGKRYISGNRCDKPVTGKATSDDLDLYAYKLKLLLDYKPENEGNSRGVIGIPLCLNMYELLPFWHTFFTKLGFTVKVSPVSSRKLYQEGQATIPSDTACFPAKLSHGHIAELCKMGVDAVFYPCMSYNVDEHLGDNHYNCPVVAYYPEVLVGNCPELENTKFIYDYINLARRKDFTKRFPAILDQYFPGIPVKEVHAAIDAAYDEYEHHMTQVRAKGAEIIARARAEHRHIIVLAGRPYHVDPEVNHGIDKLIIRQGAAVVTEDSVSCYEEKFDTAVLNQWTYHSRLYAAAKYCTTQPDMDLVQLVSFGCGLDAITTDETREILQEGGKLYTQLKIDEITNLGAVNIRLRSLFAALDERDEAAAEKSE
;
A
#
# COMPACT_ATOMS: atom_id res chain seq x y z
N MET A 1 -12.04 -39.63 31.32
CA MET A 1 -11.21 -38.44 30.92
C MET A 1 -11.29 -38.21 29.41
N ARG A 2 -11.22 -36.96 28.94
CA ARG A 2 -11.20 -36.59 27.51
C ARG A 2 -10.07 -35.63 27.22
N VAL A 3 -9.43 -35.76 26.08
CA VAL A 3 -8.32 -34.89 25.64
C VAL A 3 -8.66 -34.31 24.28
N GLY A 4 -8.47 -33.00 24.15
CA GLY A 4 -8.58 -32.28 22.90
C GLY A 4 -7.26 -31.60 22.57
N LEU A 5 -6.72 -31.85 21.42
CA LEU A 5 -5.50 -31.27 20.91
C LEU A 5 -5.81 -30.40 19.71
N ASP A 6 -5.55 -29.09 19.79
CA ASP A 6 -5.69 -28.17 18.67
C ASP A 6 -4.30 -27.76 18.18
N ILE A 7 -3.98 -28.14 16.95
CA ILE A 7 -2.71 -27.85 16.29
C ILE A 7 -2.97 -26.82 15.19
N GLY A 8 -2.90 -25.56 15.58
CA GLY A 8 -3.05 -24.44 14.65
C GLY A 8 -1.77 -24.16 13.85
N SER A 9 -1.80 -23.12 13.03
CA SER A 9 -0.66 -22.71 12.18
C SER A 9 0.56 -22.18 12.94
N THR A 10 0.35 -21.61 14.15
CA THR A 10 1.42 -20.98 14.95
C THR A 10 1.49 -21.53 16.38
N THR A 11 0.41 -22.08 16.87
CA THR A 11 0.28 -22.51 18.28
C THR A 11 -0.35 -23.89 18.40
N ILE A 12 -0.01 -24.57 19.47
CA ILE A 12 -0.61 -25.84 19.87
C ILE A 12 -1.29 -25.67 21.24
N LYS A 13 -2.49 -26.23 21.38
CA LYS A 13 -3.25 -26.22 22.63
C LYS A 13 -3.65 -27.65 22.99
N CYS A 14 -3.59 -27.94 24.26
CA CYS A 14 -4.06 -29.21 24.78
C CYS A 14 -4.98 -28.96 25.96
N VAL A 15 -6.11 -29.63 26.00
CA VAL A 15 -7.06 -29.58 27.11
C VAL A 15 -7.36 -31.00 27.55
N VAL A 16 -7.34 -31.22 28.88
CA VAL A 16 -7.77 -32.45 29.52
C VAL A 16 -9.00 -32.17 30.37
N LEU A 17 -10.08 -32.89 30.10
CA LEU A 17 -11.34 -32.81 30.85
C LEU A 17 -11.53 -34.07 31.71
N ASN A 18 -12.03 -33.88 32.93
CA ASN A 18 -12.53 -34.98 33.75
C ASN A 18 -13.92 -35.46 33.26
N ASP A 19 -14.46 -36.49 33.91
CA ASP A 19 -15.78 -37.05 33.56
C ASP A 19 -16.93 -36.10 33.85
N ALA A 20 -16.72 -35.11 34.73
CA ALA A 20 -17.65 -34.00 34.95
C ALA A 20 -17.43 -32.84 33.93
N GLU A 21 -16.64 -33.06 32.93
CA GLU A 21 -16.29 -32.11 31.85
C GLU A 21 -15.63 -30.80 32.33
N GLN A 22 -14.99 -30.83 33.49
CA GLN A 22 -14.21 -29.74 34.02
C GLN A 22 -12.75 -29.81 33.51
N ILE A 23 -12.14 -28.68 33.23
CA ILE A 23 -10.74 -28.58 32.81
C ILE A 23 -9.84 -28.95 34.00
N VAL A 24 -9.09 -30.04 33.87
CA VAL A 24 -8.05 -30.44 34.84
C VAL A 24 -6.66 -30.03 34.38
N TYR A 25 -6.48 -29.82 33.10
CA TYR A 25 -5.24 -29.30 32.52
C TYR A 25 -5.55 -28.56 31.24
N SER A 26 -4.84 -27.47 31.00
CA SER A 26 -4.84 -26.77 29.73
C SER A 26 -3.51 -26.08 29.46
N THR A 27 -3.11 -26.02 28.22
CA THR A 27 -1.93 -25.29 27.76
C THR A 27 -2.14 -24.61 26.43
N TYR A 28 -1.41 -23.52 26.22
CA TYR A 28 -1.34 -22.74 24.97
C TYR A 28 0.12 -22.39 24.73
N GLU A 29 0.76 -23.01 23.73
CA GLU A 29 2.17 -22.89 23.45
C GLU A 29 2.45 -22.58 21.98
N ARG A 30 3.48 -21.79 21.66
CA ARG A 30 3.98 -21.64 20.28
C ARG A 30 4.84 -22.84 19.92
N HIS A 31 4.64 -23.42 18.74
CA HIS A 31 5.41 -24.59 18.30
C HIS A 31 6.60 -24.24 17.39
N TYR A 32 6.73 -23.01 16.91
CA TYR A 32 7.86 -22.56 16.06
C TYR A 32 8.19 -23.56 14.93
N SER A 33 7.18 -24.11 14.28
CA SER A 33 7.28 -25.17 13.27
C SER A 33 7.73 -26.57 13.76
N HIS A 34 8.05 -26.74 15.04
CA HIS A 34 8.37 -28.04 15.68
C HIS A 34 7.09 -28.75 16.13
N ILE A 35 6.16 -28.96 15.18
CA ILE A 35 4.80 -29.45 15.48
C ILE A 35 4.83 -30.86 16.06
N LEU A 36 5.65 -31.76 15.48
CA LEU A 36 5.76 -33.15 15.90
C LEU A 36 6.30 -33.26 17.32
N GLU A 37 7.40 -32.58 17.59
CA GLU A 37 8.09 -32.59 18.88
C GLU A 37 7.19 -32.03 20.00
N LYS A 38 6.52 -30.89 19.71
CA LYS A 38 5.60 -30.28 20.66
C LYS A 38 4.32 -31.10 20.87
N GLY A 39 3.76 -31.67 19.82
CA GLY A 39 2.60 -32.57 19.91
C GLY A 39 2.92 -33.77 20.81
N LYS A 40 4.06 -34.41 20.60
CA LYS A 40 4.58 -35.50 21.37
C LYS A 40 4.79 -35.16 22.83
N GLU A 41 5.49 -34.02 23.09
CA GLU A 41 5.71 -33.49 24.43
C GLU A 41 4.39 -33.31 25.20
N LEU A 42 3.39 -32.71 24.56
CA LEU A 42 2.10 -32.46 25.22
C LEU A 42 1.29 -33.74 25.47
N LEU A 43 1.32 -34.71 24.55
CA LEU A 43 0.68 -36.00 24.76
C LEU A 43 1.33 -36.75 25.94
N HIS A 44 2.65 -36.80 26.00
CA HIS A 44 3.35 -37.41 27.15
C HIS A 44 3.08 -36.66 28.46
N ARG A 45 3.10 -35.31 28.44
CA ARG A 45 2.80 -34.49 29.62
C ARG A 45 1.39 -34.75 30.13
N ALA A 46 0.40 -34.86 29.23
CA ALA A 46 -0.96 -35.19 29.59
C ALA A 46 -1.07 -36.61 30.17
N ALA A 47 -0.44 -37.62 29.51
CA ALA A 47 -0.47 -38.99 29.95
C ALA A 47 0.13 -39.18 31.33
N GLN A 48 1.30 -38.60 31.60
CA GLN A 48 2.06 -38.79 32.83
C GLN A 48 1.49 -38.05 34.06
N ASN A 49 0.96 -36.85 33.83
CA ASN A 49 0.65 -35.96 34.95
C ASN A 49 -0.84 -35.87 35.28
N TYR A 50 -1.72 -36.19 34.33
CA TYR A 50 -3.15 -35.92 34.46
C TYR A 50 -4.06 -37.14 34.18
N LEU A 51 -3.52 -38.23 33.63
CA LEU A 51 -4.28 -39.45 33.32
C LEU A 51 -3.81 -40.62 34.17
N PRO A 52 -4.66 -41.24 34.96
CA PRO A 52 -4.22 -42.31 35.92
C PRO A 52 -3.54 -43.50 35.26
N ASP A 53 -3.94 -43.87 34.06
CA ASP A 53 -3.46 -45.01 33.26
C ASP A 53 -2.88 -44.63 31.91
N GLY A 54 -2.66 -43.32 31.65
CA GLY A 54 -2.18 -42.81 30.37
C GLY A 54 -3.21 -42.86 29.22
N ARG A 55 -4.47 -43.24 29.51
CA ARG A 55 -5.54 -43.46 28.54
C ARG A 55 -6.62 -42.38 28.67
N ALA A 56 -7.08 -41.93 27.53
CA ALA A 56 -8.21 -40.98 27.42
C ALA A 56 -8.91 -41.07 26.07
N LYS A 57 -10.13 -40.58 26.03
CA LYS A 57 -10.77 -40.27 24.74
C LYS A 57 -10.06 -39.07 24.12
N LEU A 58 -9.57 -39.24 22.89
CA LEU A 58 -8.73 -38.25 22.23
C LEU A 58 -9.34 -37.82 20.89
N ALA A 59 -9.31 -36.53 20.59
CA ALA A 59 -9.53 -35.98 19.26
C ALA A 59 -8.56 -34.85 18.94
N ILE A 60 -8.16 -34.76 17.70
CA ILE A 60 -7.23 -33.72 17.19
C ILE A 60 -8.01 -32.77 16.28
N SER A 61 -7.68 -31.47 16.38
CA SER A 61 -8.21 -30.39 15.55
C SER A 61 -7.07 -29.45 15.10
N GLY A 62 -7.44 -28.44 14.34
CA GLY A 62 -6.52 -27.39 13.89
C GLY A 62 -5.95 -27.64 12.50
N SER A 63 -5.58 -26.52 11.83
CA SER A 63 -5.15 -26.52 10.43
C SER A 63 -3.91 -27.38 10.14
N ALA A 64 -3.02 -27.57 11.12
CA ALA A 64 -1.84 -28.43 11.01
C ALA A 64 -2.04 -29.82 11.62
N GLY A 65 -3.22 -30.11 12.20
CA GLY A 65 -3.49 -31.35 12.91
C GLY A 65 -3.95 -32.54 12.04
N MET A 66 -4.45 -32.29 10.83
CA MET A 66 -5.09 -33.31 10.00
C MET A 66 -4.13 -34.45 9.62
N GLY A 67 -2.96 -34.14 9.09
CA GLY A 67 -1.97 -35.17 8.72
C GLY A 67 -1.46 -35.98 9.92
N LEU A 68 -1.37 -35.35 11.07
CA LEU A 68 -0.99 -36.02 12.32
C LEU A 68 -2.09 -36.95 12.84
N ALA A 69 -3.35 -36.50 12.77
CA ALA A 69 -4.51 -37.29 13.15
C ALA A 69 -4.61 -38.56 12.29
N ASP A 70 -4.46 -38.44 10.97
CA ASP A 70 -4.46 -39.55 10.03
C ASP A 70 -3.33 -40.55 10.32
N SER A 71 -2.12 -40.09 10.52
CA SER A 71 -0.95 -40.92 10.82
C SER A 71 -1.10 -41.69 12.14
N CYS A 72 -1.63 -40.99 13.15
CA CYS A 72 -1.86 -41.60 14.46
C CYS A 72 -3.16 -42.39 14.54
N LYS A 73 -4.00 -42.39 13.48
CA LYS A 73 -5.35 -43.00 13.46
C LYS A 73 -6.25 -42.43 14.58
N VAL A 74 -6.14 -41.17 14.88
CA VAL A 74 -6.94 -40.46 15.87
C VAL A 74 -8.03 -39.64 15.13
N PRO A 75 -9.28 -39.58 15.66
CA PRO A 75 -10.32 -38.77 15.04
C PRO A 75 -9.90 -37.30 14.86
N PHE A 76 -10.08 -36.78 13.64
CA PHE A 76 -9.90 -35.38 13.34
C PHE A 76 -11.24 -34.65 13.41
N VAL A 77 -11.27 -33.53 14.10
CA VAL A 77 -12.43 -32.64 14.24
C VAL A 77 -12.15 -31.35 13.53
N GLN A 78 -12.97 -31.01 12.55
CA GLN A 78 -12.80 -29.76 11.80
C GLN A 78 -12.97 -28.55 12.75
N GLU A 79 -12.08 -27.58 12.65
CA GLU A 79 -11.89 -26.46 13.59
C GLU A 79 -13.20 -25.66 13.84
N VAL A 80 -13.90 -25.29 12.77
CA VAL A 80 -15.17 -24.55 12.87
C VAL A 80 -16.24 -25.34 13.60
N PHE A 81 -16.28 -26.65 13.34
CA PHE A 81 -17.21 -27.55 14.04
C PHE A 81 -16.87 -27.64 15.52
N ALA A 82 -15.58 -27.75 15.86
CA ALA A 82 -15.12 -27.79 17.24
C ALA A 82 -15.47 -26.46 17.97
N THR A 83 -15.19 -25.32 17.35
CA THR A 83 -15.56 -23.99 17.91
C THR A 83 -17.06 -23.91 18.18
N ARG A 84 -17.91 -24.40 17.25
CA ARG A 84 -19.37 -24.42 17.42
C ARG A 84 -19.82 -25.33 18.57
N VAL A 85 -19.23 -26.53 18.68
CA VAL A 85 -19.55 -27.47 19.78
C VAL A 85 -19.23 -26.83 21.14
N ALA A 86 -18.08 -26.20 21.27
CA ALA A 86 -17.68 -25.51 22.47
C ALA A 86 -18.60 -24.30 22.78
N ALA A 87 -18.92 -23.47 21.78
CA ALA A 87 -19.77 -22.31 21.95
C ALA A 87 -21.20 -22.68 22.37
N ASN A 88 -21.80 -23.69 21.75
CA ASN A 88 -23.13 -24.16 22.13
C ASN A 88 -23.21 -24.65 23.57
N LYS A 89 -22.07 -25.19 24.06
CA LYS A 89 -22.02 -25.75 25.43
C LYS A 89 -21.62 -24.72 26.49
N LEU A 90 -20.65 -23.87 26.19
CA LEU A 90 -20.06 -22.93 27.16
C LEU A 90 -20.69 -21.52 27.10
N ALA A 91 -21.24 -21.13 25.97
CA ALA A 91 -21.87 -19.84 25.75
C ALA A 91 -23.20 -19.99 24.98
N PRO A 92 -24.20 -20.68 25.53
CA PRO A 92 -25.47 -20.88 24.84
C PRO A 92 -26.18 -19.54 24.56
N GLY A 93 -26.78 -19.43 23.38
CA GLY A 93 -27.40 -18.18 22.93
C GLY A 93 -26.46 -17.20 22.21
N THR A 94 -25.26 -17.63 21.85
CA THR A 94 -24.36 -16.86 20.98
C THR A 94 -24.96 -16.75 19.57
N ASP A 95 -25.09 -15.52 19.06
CA ASP A 95 -25.58 -15.25 17.70
C ASP A 95 -24.45 -15.22 16.66
N CYS A 96 -23.30 -14.68 17.07
CA CYS A 96 -22.15 -14.53 16.19
C CYS A 96 -20.84 -14.76 16.94
N ILE A 97 -19.88 -15.40 16.30
CA ILE A 97 -18.52 -15.55 16.82
C ILE A 97 -17.56 -14.84 15.89
N ILE A 98 -16.73 -13.96 16.45
CA ILE A 98 -15.56 -13.40 15.77
C ILE A 98 -14.32 -14.08 16.35
N GLU A 99 -13.62 -14.85 15.55
CA GLU A 99 -12.41 -15.57 15.94
C GLU A 99 -11.22 -15.06 15.14
N LEU A 100 -10.20 -14.53 15.83
CA LEU A 100 -8.94 -14.13 15.23
C LEU A 100 -7.83 -15.07 15.71
N GLY A 101 -7.37 -15.91 14.80
CA GLY A 101 -6.25 -16.84 15.03
C GLY A 101 -4.89 -16.21 14.70
N GLY A 102 -3.86 -17.06 14.67
CA GLY A 102 -2.52 -16.67 14.27
C GLY A 102 -2.44 -16.21 12.81
N GLU A 103 -3.09 -16.93 11.91
CA GLU A 103 -3.10 -16.67 10.46
C GLU A 103 -4.52 -16.66 9.87
N ASP A 104 -5.50 -17.08 10.62
CA ASP A 104 -6.88 -17.17 10.20
C ASP A 104 -7.74 -16.14 10.92
N ALA A 105 -8.70 -15.56 10.21
CA ALA A 105 -9.78 -14.77 10.75
C ALA A 105 -11.10 -15.40 10.31
N LYS A 106 -12.04 -15.57 11.23
CA LYS A 106 -13.33 -16.23 10.98
C LYS A 106 -14.46 -15.46 11.61
N ILE A 107 -15.60 -15.42 10.90
CA ILE A 107 -16.88 -14.99 11.47
C ILE A 107 -17.86 -16.17 11.30
N LEU A 108 -18.42 -16.64 12.40
CA LEU A 108 -19.44 -17.67 12.41
C LEU A 108 -20.76 -17.02 12.80
N PHE A 109 -21.74 -17.07 11.91
CA PHE A 109 -23.12 -16.69 12.19
C PHE A 109 -23.90 -17.94 12.58
N LEU A 110 -24.47 -17.93 13.77
CA LEU A 110 -25.15 -19.09 14.35
C LEU A 110 -26.68 -18.97 14.29
N THR A 111 -27.22 -17.81 13.97
CA THR A 111 -28.66 -17.57 13.79
C THR A 111 -29.16 -18.10 12.44
N ASN A 112 -30.25 -18.87 12.47
CA ASN A 112 -30.86 -19.48 11.26
C ASN A 112 -29.96 -20.48 10.52
N GLY A 113 -29.16 -21.25 11.25
CA GLY A 113 -28.19 -22.19 10.72
C GLY A 113 -26.76 -21.73 10.99
N THR A 114 -25.78 -22.49 10.55
CA THR A 114 -24.37 -22.09 10.71
C THR A 114 -23.82 -21.64 9.35
N GLU A 115 -23.50 -20.37 9.25
CA GLU A 115 -22.71 -19.82 8.12
C GLU A 115 -21.34 -19.42 8.62
N VAL A 116 -20.32 -19.83 7.88
CA VAL A 116 -18.92 -19.56 8.21
C VAL A 116 -18.30 -18.73 7.10
N ARG A 117 -17.69 -17.64 7.50
CA ARG A 117 -16.85 -16.82 6.61
C ARG A 117 -15.45 -16.73 7.17
N MET A 118 -14.48 -17.00 6.35
CA MET A 118 -13.09 -16.97 6.76
C MET A 118 -12.21 -16.42 5.64
N ASN A 119 -11.09 -15.81 6.04
CA ASN A 119 -10.10 -15.33 5.08
C ASN A 119 -9.49 -16.54 4.33
N GLY A 120 -9.46 -16.46 2.99
CA GLY A 120 -8.96 -17.57 2.17
C GLY A 120 -7.44 -17.69 2.17
N SER A 121 -6.73 -16.61 1.87
CA SER A 121 -5.28 -16.65 1.62
C SER A 121 -4.51 -15.50 2.24
N CYS A 122 -5.18 -14.50 2.79
CA CYS A 122 -4.53 -13.30 3.32
C CYS A 122 -4.53 -13.30 4.85
N ALA A 123 -3.36 -13.26 5.47
CA ALA A 123 -3.21 -13.14 6.92
C ALA A 123 -3.47 -11.72 7.46
N GLY A 124 -3.96 -10.80 6.62
CA GLY A 124 -4.39 -9.48 7.07
C GLY A 124 -5.54 -9.60 8.08
N GLY A 125 -5.51 -8.82 9.14
CA GLY A 125 -6.51 -8.91 10.22
C GLY A 125 -6.29 -10.06 11.21
N THR A 126 -5.12 -10.71 11.21
CA THR A 126 -4.80 -11.86 12.06
C THR A 126 -3.68 -11.55 13.05
N GLY A 127 -3.39 -12.49 13.95
CA GLY A 127 -2.30 -12.37 14.92
C GLY A 127 -0.94 -12.16 14.28
N ALA A 128 -0.64 -12.87 13.19
CA ALA A 128 0.61 -12.70 12.45
C ALA A 128 0.76 -11.27 11.89
N PHE A 129 -0.32 -10.63 11.46
CA PHE A 129 -0.30 -9.23 11.06
C PHE A 129 0.03 -8.31 12.25
N ILE A 130 -0.61 -8.53 13.41
CA ILE A 130 -0.35 -7.75 14.62
C ILE A 130 1.10 -7.92 15.07
N ASP A 131 1.64 -9.15 15.10
CA ASP A 131 3.02 -9.45 15.45
C ASP A 131 4.02 -8.75 14.50
N GLN A 132 3.73 -8.72 13.19
CA GLN A 132 4.54 -7.98 12.20
C GLN A 132 4.54 -6.48 12.46
N MET A 133 3.38 -5.91 12.80
CA MET A 133 3.26 -4.48 13.08
C MET A 133 3.90 -4.10 14.39
N ALA A 134 3.79 -4.95 15.43
CA ALA A 134 4.49 -4.78 16.69
C ALA A 134 6.01 -4.78 16.48
N THR A 135 6.53 -5.71 15.66
CA THR A 135 7.94 -5.76 15.27
C THR A 135 8.37 -4.48 14.54
N LEU A 136 7.53 -3.93 13.65
CA LEU A 136 7.79 -2.67 12.95
C LEU A 136 7.91 -1.49 13.93
N LEU A 137 7.06 -1.48 14.96
CA LEU A 137 7.10 -0.50 16.05
C LEU A 137 8.16 -0.80 17.11
N LYS A 138 8.88 -1.92 17.00
CA LYS A 138 9.87 -2.42 17.96
C LYS A 138 9.30 -2.64 19.37
N MET A 139 8.12 -3.20 19.42
CA MET A 139 7.36 -3.52 20.63
C MET A 139 6.97 -5.00 20.59
N SER A 140 6.75 -5.59 21.76
CA SER A 140 5.98 -6.81 21.87
C SER A 140 4.48 -6.51 21.64
N ALA A 141 3.67 -7.53 21.36
CA ALA A 141 2.23 -7.36 21.21
C ALA A 141 1.58 -6.77 22.48
N ASP A 142 2.05 -7.15 23.66
CA ASP A 142 1.59 -6.63 24.94
C ASP A 142 1.98 -5.15 25.15
N GLU A 143 3.20 -4.76 24.80
CA GLU A 143 3.64 -3.35 24.82
C GLU A 143 2.85 -2.50 23.83
N MET A 144 2.53 -3.05 22.66
CA MET A 144 1.72 -2.39 21.64
C MET A 144 0.29 -2.13 22.13
N ASP A 145 -0.34 -3.10 22.81
CA ASP A 145 -1.68 -2.92 23.40
C ASP A 145 -1.65 -1.83 24.51
N LYS A 146 -0.67 -1.88 25.41
CA LYS A 146 -0.46 -0.85 26.45
C LYS A 146 -0.18 0.54 25.87
N ALA A 147 0.52 0.63 24.76
CA ALA A 147 0.76 1.91 24.08
C ALA A 147 -0.54 2.43 23.43
N ALA A 148 -1.29 1.54 22.78
CA ALA A 148 -2.57 1.89 22.14
C ALA A 148 -3.63 2.37 23.15
N GLN A 149 -3.64 1.85 24.38
CA GLN A 149 -4.53 2.32 25.45
C GLN A 149 -4.33 3.81 25.77
N LYS A 150 -3.16 4.36 25.50
CA LYS A 150 -2.79 5.77 25.75
C LYS A 150 -2.98 6.65 24.52
N SER A 151 -3.52 6.09 23.43
CA SER A 151 -3.72 6.83 22.19
C SER A 151 -4.69 7.99 22.37
N THR A 152 -4.41 9.08 21.68
CA THR A 152 -5.26 10.29 21.64
C THR A 152 -5.96 10.45 20.30
N ARG A 153 -5.54 9.68 19.29
CA ARG A 153 -6.06 9.72 17.92
C ARG A 153 -5.78 8.44 17.17
N THR A 154 -6.48 8.27 16.04
CA THR A 154 -6.20 7.22 15.07
C THR A 154 -5.86 7.83 13.72
N TYR A 155 -4.90 7.23 13.02
CA TYR A 155 -4.57 7.52 11.63
C TYR A 155 -5.31 6.56 10.71
N THR A 156 -5.56 6.97 9.48
CA THR A 156 -6.05 6.04 8.47
C THR A 156 -4.91 5.16 7.99
N ILE A 157 -5.06 3.85 8.19
CA ILE A 157 -4.17 2.81 7.68
C ILE A 157 -5.00 1.93 6.76
N ALA A 158 -4.47 1.58 5.59
CA ALA A 158 -5.17 0.73 4.64
C ALA A 158 -5.54 -0.61 5.29
N SER A 159 -6.83 -0.91 5.29
CA SER A 159 -7.38 -2.15 5.82
C SER A 159 -7.36 -3.27 4.77
N ARG A 160 -6.20 -3.50 4.16
CA ARG A 160 -6.00 -4.53 3.14
C ARG A 160 -5.04 -5.62 3.64
N CYS A 161 -3.89 -5.79 3.05
CA CYS A 161 -2.91 -6.74 3.58
C CYS A 161 -1.84 -6.02 4.40
N GLY A 162 -1.11 -6.78 5.23
CA GLY A 162 -0.04 -6.26 6.09
C GLY A 162 1.07 -5.50 5.36
N VAL A 163 1.21 -5.73 4.06
CA VAL A 163 2.18 -5.02 3.22
C VAL A 163 1.75 -3.58 2.97
N PHE A 164 0.48 -3.36 2.62
CA PHE A 164 -0.06 -2.00 2.46
C PHE A 164 -0.08 -1.22 3.77
N ALA A 165 -0.51 -1.86 4.86
CA ALA A 165 -0.48 -1.24 6.19
C ALA A 165 0.94 -0.78 6.56
N LYS A 166 1.97 -1.57 6.23
CA LYS A 166 3.37 -1.22 6.45
C LYS A 166 3.80 0.03 5.67
N SER A 167 3.35 0.15 4.42
CA SER A 167 3.61 1.32 3.57
C SER A 167 2.98 2.60 4.12
N ASP A 168 1.83 2.49 4.80
CA ASP A 168 1.16 3.63 5.44
C ASP A 168 1.79 3.99 6.79
N ILE A 169 2.19 2.97 7.57
CA ILE A 169 2.75 3.16 8.91
C ILE A 169 4.15 3.78 8.87
N GLN A 170 4.99 3.34 7.95
CA GLN A 170 6.38 3.79 7.90
C GLN A 170 6.53 5.31 7.72
N PRO A 171 5.79 5.98 6.82
CA PRO A 171 5.81 7.42 6.74
C PRO A 171 5.30 8.13 8.00
N LEU A 172 4.30 7.56 8.71
CA LEU A 172 3.83 8.11 9.98
C LEU A 172 4.94 8.07 11.04
N ILE A 173 5.67 6.96 11.12
CA ILE A 173 6.86 6.84 11.98
C ILE A 173 7.88 7.92 11.62
N ASN A 174 8.21 8.06 10.34
CA ASN A 174 9.20 9.03 9.85
C ASN A 174 8.78 10.50 10.07
N GLN A 175 7.48 10.77 10.16
CA GLN A 175 6.91 12.08 10.49
C GLN A 175 6.83 12.33 11.99
N GLY A 176 7.24 11.40 12.83
CA GLY A 176 7.25 11.52 14.29
C GLY A 176 5.88 11.29 14.95
N ALA A 177 4.97 10.55 14.32
CA ALA A 177 3.71 10.16 14.93
C ALA A 177 3.94 9.32 16.20
N GLN A 178 3.10 9.52 17.22
CA GLN A 178 3.21 8.80 18.48
C GLN A 178 2.95 7.30 18.26
N ALA A 179 3.81 6.45 18.82
CA ALA A 179 3.71 5.00 18.66
C ALA A 179 2.38 4.43 19.17
N GLY A 180 1.82 5.00 20.23
CA GLY A 180 0.50 4.61 20.76
C GLY A 180 -0.64 4.93 19.80
N ASP A 181 -0.61 6.07 19.13
CA ASP A 181 -1.60 6.45 18.12
C ASP A 181 -1.51 5.55 16.89
N ILE A 182 -0.28 5.19 16.47
CA ILE A 182 -0.07 4.24 15.38
C ILE A 182 -0.58 2.84 15.78
N ALA A 183 -0.30 2.38 17.00
CA ALA A 183 -0.76 1.09 17.50
C ALA A 183 -2.30 1.00 17.52
N ALA A 184 -2.99 2.02 18.01
CA ALA A 184 -4.45 2.09 17.97
C ALA A 184 -4.98 2.09 16.52
N SER A 185 -4.29 2.77 15.61
CA SER A 185 -4.65 2.81 14.18
C SER A 185 -4.50 1.45 13.51
N ILE A 186 -3.50 0.66 13.91
CA ILE A 186 -3.30 -0.71 13.44
C ILE A 186 -4.47 -1.60 13.90
N TYR A 187 -4.88 -1.52 15.16
CA TYR A 187 -6.03 -2.27 15.64
C TYR A 187 -7.31 -1.88 14.91
N GLN A 188 -7.53 -0.60 14.64
CA GLN A 188 -8.68 -0.16 13.85
C GLN A 188 -8.62 -0.70 12.40
N ALA A 189 -7.44 -0.76 11.79
CA ALA A 189 -7.28 -1.36 10.46
C ALA A 189 -7.61 -2.87 10.46
N VAL A 190 -7.22 -3.61 11.51
CA VAL A 190 -7.60 -5.03 11.71
C VAL A 190 -9.11 -5.19 11.77
N VAL A 191 -9.78 -4.35 12.54
CA VAL A 191 -11.26 -4.35 12.67
C VAL A 191 -11.91 -4.11 11.31
N ASN A 192 -11.51 -3.03 10.64
CA ASN A 192 -12.06 -2.65 9.33
C ASN A 192 -11.86 -3.76 8.30
N GLN A 193 -10.68 -4.38 8.27
CA GLN A 193 -10.37 -5.47 7.36
C GLN A 193 -11.22 -6.73 7.65
N THR A 194 -11.36 -7.08 8.93
CA THR A 194 -12.16 -8.24 9.33
C THR A 194 -13.62 -8.05 8.94
N ILE A 195 -14.17 -6.87 9.20
CA ILE A 195 -15.58 -6.56 8.87
C ILE A 195 -15.77 -6.51 7.35
N ALA A 196 -15.00 -5.70 6.64
CA ALA A 196 -15.15 -5.54 5.19
C ALA A 196 -14.87 -6.83 4.42
N GLY A 197 -13.85 -7.60 4.83
CA GLY A 197 -13.45 -8.82 4.16
C GLY A 197 -14.36 -10.02 4.44
N LEU A 198 -14.92 -10.13 5.64
CA LEU A 198 -15.66 -11.32 6.08
C LEU A 198 -17.16 -11.09 6.24
N ALA A 199 -17.61 -9.94 6.70
CA ALA A 199 -19.05 -9.69 6.86
C ALA A 199 -19.76 -9.55 5.51
N GLN A 200 -19.11 -8.94 4.52
CA GLN A 200 -19.62 -8.83 3.13
C GLN A 200 -21.11 -8.39 3.08
N GLY A 201 -21.42 -7.30 3.78
CA GLY A 201 -22.77 -6.76 3.84
C GLY A 201 -23.73 -7.45 4.84
N ARG A 202 -23.38 -8.62 5.41
CA ARG A 202 -24.19 -9.26 6.44
C ARG A 202 -24.01 -8.54 7.78
N PRO A 203 -25.09 -8.07 8.44
CA PRO A 203 -24.97 -7.38 9.70
C PRO A 203 -24.47 -8.32 10.82
N ILE A 204 -23.46 -7.87 11.56
CA ILE A 204 -22.96 -8.53 12.77
C ILE A 204 -23.71 -7.92 13.95
N LYS A 205 -24.58 -8.68 14.59
CA LYS A 205 -25.45 -8.21 15.68
C LYS A 205 -25.85 -9.35 16.64
N GLY A 206 -26.45 -9.01 17.77
CA GLY A 206 -26.84 -9.95 18.80
C GLY A 206 -25.74 -10.22 19.83
N ASN A 207 -25.72 -11.41 20.41
CA ASN A 207 -24.73 -11.84 21.39
C ASN A 207 -23.45 -12.27 20.66
N ILE A 208 -22.43 -11.42 20.71
CA ILE A 208 -21.17 -11.65 20.01
C ILE A 208 -20.14 -12.24 20.95
N LEU A 209 -19.47 -13.33 20.50
CA LEU A 209 -18.41 -14.01 21.21
C LEU A 209 -17.06 -13.71 20.56
N TYR A 210 -16.10 -13.21 21.31
CA TYR A 210 -14.73 -12.96 20.87
C TYR A 210 -13.82 -14.11 21.25
N LEU A 211 -13.18 -14.73 20.26
CA LEU A 211 -12.29 -15.89 20.44
C LEU A 211 -10.93 -15.67 19.74
N GLY A 212 -9.96 -16.48 20.14
CA GLY A 212 -8.62 -16.50 19.57
C GLY A 212 -7.65 -15.53 20.26
N GLY A 213 -6.34 -15.74 19.99
CA GLY A 213 -5.26 -15.04 20.70
C GLY A 213 -5.37 -13.51 20.61
N PRO A 214 -5.46 -12.89 19.43
CA PRO A 214 -5.52 -11.44 19.30
C PRO A 214 -6.66 -10.80 20.11
N LEU A 215 -7.85 -11.37 20.05
CA LEU A 215 -9.02 -10.86 20.79
C LEU A 215 -8.95 -11.17 22.29
N THR A 216 -8.24 -12.24 22.70
CA THR A 216 -8.05 -12.55 24.12
C THR A 216 -7.06 -11.59 24.77
N PHE A 217 -5.93 -11.32 24.12
CA PHE A 217 -4.85 -10.55 24.72
C PHE A 217 -5.01 -9.03 24.57
N SER A 218 -5.65 -8.55 23.46
CA SER A 218 -5.81 -7.12 23.24
C SER A 218 -7.18 -6.59 23.66
N THR A 219 -7.19 -5.72 24.67
CA THR A 219 -8.38 -5.00 25.13
C THR A 219 -8.79 -3.90 24.17
N VAL A 220 -7.81 -3.23 23.55
CA VAL A 220 -8.04 -2.16 22.56
C VAL A 220 -8.71 -2.72 21.31
N LEU A 221 -8.26 -3.89 20.84
CA LEU A 221 -8.85 -4.53 19.67
C LEU A 221 -10.34 -4.87 19.86
N ARG A 222 -10.70 -5.45 21.03
CA ARG A 222 -12.11 -5.71 21.38
C ARG A 222 -12.93 -4.43 21.41
N LYS A 223 -12.42 -3.40 22.08
CA LYS A 223 -13.06 -2.10 22.15
C LYS A 223 -13.28 -1.48 20.77
N SER A 224 -12.31 -1.59 19.88
CA SER A 224 -12.44 -1.11 18.49
C SER A 224 -13.52 -1.88 17.71
N PHE A 225 -13.69 -3.19 17.94
CA PHE A 225 -14.81 -3.95 17.38
C PHE A 225 -16.14 -3.46 17.95
N ASP A 226 -16.25 -3.30 19.27
CA ASP A 226 -17.47 -2.85 19.94
C ASP A 226 -17.91 -1.47 19.43
N GLU A 227 -16.97 -0.53 19.32
CA GLU A 227 -17.21 0.82 18.81
C GLU A 227 -17.61 0.83 17.33
N THR A 228 -16.94 0.02 16.49
CA THR A 228 -17.20 -0.01 15.03
C THR A 228 -18.53 -0.69 14.71
N LEU A 229 -18.89 -1.74 15.45
CA LEU A 229 -20.13 -2.52 15.24
C LEU A 229 -21.31 -2.00 16.07
N HIS A 230 -21.08 -1.04 16.98
CA HIS A 230 -22.07 -0.54 17.95
C HIS A 230 -22.68 -1.67 18.80
N VAL A 231 -21.86 -2.56 19.30
CA VAL A 231 -22.22 -3.72 20.12
C VAL A 231 -21.37 -3.79 21.39
N THR A 232 -21.67 -4.77 22.23
CA THR A 232 -20.80 -5.15 23.36
C THR A 232 -20.60 -6.66 23.28
N GLY A 233 -19.41 -7.06 22.81
CA GLY A 233 -19.06 -8.46 22.68
C GLY A 233 -18.49 -9.05 23.99
N THR A 234 -18.54 -10.38 24.11
CA THR A 234 -18.05 -11.12 25.27
C THR A 234 -16.80 -11.91 24.91
N CYS A 235 -15.73 -11.78 25.69
CA CYS A 235 -14.53 -12.61 25.60
C CYS A 235 -14.47 -13.52 26.84
N PRO A 236 -14.78 -14.82 26.72
CA PRO A 236 -14.81 -15.73 27.86
C PRO A 236 -13.39 -16.06 28.36
N GLU A 237 -13.27 -16.51 29.61
CA GLU A 237 -12.00 -16.85 30.26
C GLU A 237 -11.17 -17.87 29.45
N ASN A 238 -11.86 -18.85 28.85
CA ASN A 238 -11.22 -19.91 28.06
C ASN A 238 -11.21 -19.62 26.54
N SER A 239 -11.31 -18.36 26.12
CA SER A 239 -11.41 -17.93 24.72
C SER A 239 -10.28 -18.44 23.79
N LEU A 240 -9.11 -18.75 24.35
CA LEU A 240 -7.98 -19.36 23.64
C LEU A 240 -8.17 -20.85 23.32
N LEU A 241 -9.04 -21.53 24.07
CA LEU A 241 -9.10 -22.98 24.14
C LEU A 241 -10.36 -23.57 23.48
N TYR A 242 -11.23 -22.74 22.87
CA TYR A 242 -12.53 -23.20 22.38
C TYR A 242 -12.41 -24.34 21.35
N VAL A 243 -11.45 -24.30 20.45
CA VAL A 243 -11.21 -25.37 19.48
C VAL A 243 -10.78 -26.66 20.19
N ALA A 244 -9.81 -26.59 21.09
CA ALA A 244 -9.36 -27.76 21.86
C ALA A 244 -10.45 -28.31 22.78
N LEU A 245 -11.25 -27.44 23.41
CA LEU A 245 -12.42 -27.84 24.20
C LEU A 245 -13.47 -28.51 23.34
N GLY A 246 -13.78 -27.98 22.17
CA GLY A 246 -14.72 -28.59 21.23
C GLY A 246 -14.25 -29.97 20.74
N ALA A 247 -12.97 -30.11 20.46
CA ALA A 247 -12.35 -31.39 20.13
C ALA A 247 -12.48 -32.40 21.31
N ALA A 248 -12.18 -31.93 22.54
CA ALA A 248 -12.33 -32.77 23.74
C ALA A 248 -13.80 -33.18 23.99
N PHE A 249 -14.77 -32.27 23.80
CA PHE A 249 -16.20 -32.61 23.94
C PHE A 249 -16.67 -33.62 22.88
N TYR A 250 -16.08 -33.58 21.69
CA TYR A 250 -16.39 -34.48 20.59
C TYR A 250 -15.68 -35.85 20.70
N ALA A 251 -14.56 -35.92 21.44
CA ALA A 251 -13.77 -37.14 21.59
C ALA A 251 -14.62 -38.30 22.17
N ASP A 252 -14.74 -39.39 21.45
CA ASP A 252 -15.53 -40.59 21.81
C ASP A 252 -14.69 -41.89 21.84
N GLN A 253 -13.56 -41.94 21.15
CA GLN A 253 -12.67 -43.10 21.06
C GLN A 253 -11.50 -42.97 22.05
N GLU A 254 -11.20 -44.06 22.72
CA GLU A 254 -10.15 -44.14 23.74
C GLU A 254 -8.79 -44.59 23.15
N PHE A 255 -7.74 -43.89 23.55
CA PHE A 255 -6.34 -44.13 23.12
C PHE A 255 -5.39 -44.15 24.30
N ASP A 256 -4.30 -44.91 24.17
CA ASP A 256 -3.13 -44.72 24.97
C ASP A 256 -2.28 -43.57 24.41
N LEU A 257 -2.15 -42.48 25.14
CA LEU A 257 -1.49 -41.26 24.64
C LEU A 257 0.01 -41.45 24.41
N ASN A 258 0.64 -42.35 25.15
CA ASN A 258 2.05 -42.68 24.92
C ASN A 258 2.26 -43.48 23.63
N GLU A 259 1.32 -44.37 23.29
CA GLU A 259 1.34 -45.08 22.02
C GLU A 259 1.09 -44.11 20.86
N VAL A 260 0.14 -43.19 20.99
CA VAL A 260 -0.11 -42.14 20.00
C VAL A 260 1.13 -41.28 19.81
N ALA A 261 1.79 -40.87 20.90
CA ALA A 261 3.02 -40.09 20.83
C ALA A 261 4.15 -40.83 20.11
N SER A 262 4.26 -42.17 20.33
CA SER A 262 5.27 -43.00 19.66
C SER A 262 5.00 -43.14 18.14
N ARG A 263 3.73 -43.16 17.71
CA ARG A 263 3.37 -43.21 16.30
C ARG A 263 3.77 -41.95 15.55
N LEU A 264 3.94 -40.80 16.24
CA LEU A 264 4.48 -39.58 15.66
C LEU A 264 5.97 -39.68 15.27
N ASP A 265 6.73 -40.63 15.85
CA ASP A 265 8.13 -40.89 15.45
C ASP A 265 8.25 -41.56 14.09
N GLU A 266 7.21 -42.31 13.68
CA GLU A 266 7.14 -42.98 12.36
C GLU A 266 6.67 -42.05 11.25
N TYR A 267 6.21 -40.83 11.57
CA TYR A 267 5.78 -39.86 10.59
C TYR A 267 6.95 -39.30 9.81
N SER A 268 7.07 -39.67 8.54
CA SER A 268 8.03 -39.06 7.61
C SER A 268 7.27 -38.30 6.51
N ALA A 269 7.66 -37.06 6.26
CA ALA A 269 7.18 -36.33 5.12
C ALA A 269 7.68 -37.02 3.83
N THR A 270 6.79 -37.60 3.05
CA THR A 270 7.13 -38.35 1.83
C THR A 270 7.01 -37.50 0.54
N ALA A 271 6.59 -36.25 0.66
CA ALA A 271 6.41 -35.39 -0.48
C ALA A 271 7.77 -34.80 -0.94
N THR A 272 7.96 -34.75 -2.26
CA THR A 272 9.12 -34.10 -2.89
C THR A 272 8.71 -32.71 -3.35
N TYR A 273 9.50 -31.68 -3.01
CA TYR A 273 9.31 -30.33 -3.50
C TYR A 273 10.05 -30.09 -4.83
N ILE A 274 9.59 -29.10 -5.60
CA ILE A 274 10.26 -28.64 -6.82
C ILE A 274 11.53 -27.86 -6.42
N SER A 275 12.69 -28.28 -6.94
CA SER A 275 13.98 -27.68 -6.64
C SER A 275 14.59 -26.96 -7.85
N LEU A 276 15.38 -25.93 -7.56
CA LEU A 276 16.20 -25.18 -8.51
C LEU A 276 17.66 -25.63 -8.41
N PRO A 277 18.49 -25.31 -9.43
CA PRO A 277 19.94 -25.54 -9.36
C PRO A 277 20.59 -24.78 -8.20
N PRO A 278 21.65 -25.32 -7.58
CA PRO A 278 22.43 -24.63 -6.55
C PRO A 278 22.95 -23.26 -7.01
N LEU A 279 23.10 -22.33 -6.07
CA LEU A 279 23.66 -21.00 -6.36
C LEU A 279 25.13 -21.10 -6.75
N PHE A 280 25.93 -21.90 -6.05
CA PHE A 280 27.32 -22.22 -6.33
C PHE A 280 27.50 -23.73 -6.44
N LYS A 281 28.34 -24.17 -7.38
CA LYS A 281 28.66 -25.59 -7.55
C LYS A 281 29.63 -26.07 -6.47
N ASP A 282 30.57 -25.19 -6.12
CA ASP A 282 31.64 -25.47 -5.18
C ASP A 282 32.16 -24.18 -4.53
N LYS A 283 33.05 -24.31 -3.57
CA LYS A 283 33.67 -23.21 -2.84
C LYS A 283 34.56 -22.32 -3.72
N GLN A 284 35.20 -22.88 -4.75
CA GLN A 284 36.07 -22.13 -5.66
C GLN A 284 35.25 -21.14 -6.49
N GLU A 285 34.10 -21.56 -7.03
CA GLU A 285 33.18 -20.65 -7.75
C GLU A 285 32.72 -19.49 -6.87
N TYR A 286 32.46 -19.75 -5.59
CA TYR A 286 32.12 -18.71 -4.63
C TYR A 286 33.29 -17.74 -4.37
N GLU A 287 34.50 -18.26 -4.16
CA GLU A 287 35.69 -17.42 -3.91
C GLU A 287 35.98 -16.51 -5.12
N ASP A 288 35.90 -17.04 -6.33
CA ASP A 288 36.09 -16.26 -7.59
C ASP A 288 35.00 -15.16 -7.73
N PHE A 289 33.74 -15.49 -7.43
CA PHE A 289 32.64 -14.55 -7.41
C PHE A 289 32.88 -13.43 -6.38
N HIS A 290 33.19 -13.78 -5.13
CA HIS A 290 33.47 -12.85 -4.05
C HIS A 290 34.63 -11.91 -4.38
N ALA A 291 35.76 -12.46 -4.85
CA ALA A 291 36.95 -11.68 -5.26
C ALA A 291 36.66 -10.70 -6.40
N ARG A 292 35.74 -11.07 -7.31
CA ARG A 292 35.35 -10.17 -8.40
C ARG A 292 34.60 -8.94 -7.88
N HIS A 293 33.66 -9.13 -6.95
CA HIS A 293 32.87 -8.03 -6.40
C HIS A 293 33.68 -7.11 -5.48
N LEU A 294 34.72 -7.59 -4.81
CA LEU A 294 35.65 -6.77 -4.01
C LEU A 294 36.44 -5.72 -4.81
N LYS A 295 36.50 -5.83 -6.15
CA LYS A 295 37.18 -4.85 -7.00
C LYS A 295 36.48 -3.51 -7.11
N ALA A 296 35.15 -3.48 -6.87
CA ALA A 296 34.34 -2.27 -6.91
C ALA A 296 34.32 -1.62 -5.49
N SER A 297 35.42 -1.00 -5.12
CA SER A 297 35.61 -0.39 -3.80
C SER A 297 35.99 1.08 -3.88
N VAL A 298 35.59 1.86 -2.86
CA VAL A 298 36.00 3.24 -2.65
C VAL A 298 37.12 3.25 -1.60
N PRO A 299 38.28 3.96 -1.84
CA PRO A 299 39.32 4.06 -0.83
C PRO A 299 38.78 4.69 0.47
N CYS A 300 39.00 3.97 1.58
CA CYS A 300 38.81 4.51 2.94
C CYS A 300 40.16 4.98 3.46
N VAL A 301 40.29 6.27 3.73
CA VAL A 301 41.55 6.84 4.24
C VAL A 301 41.38 7.36 5.67
N PRO A 302 42.44 7.37 6.49
CA PRO A 302 42.33 7.89 7.85
C PRO A 302 41.88 9.36 7.88
N PHE A 303 40.94 9.67 8.75
CA PHE A 303 40.42 11.02 8.95
C PHE A 303 41.41 11.83 9.80
N GLY A 304 42.44 12.45 9.15
CA GLY A 304 43.47 13.27 9.80
C GLY A 304 43.14 14.76 9.82
N ALA A 305 43.95 15.54 10.54
CA ALA A 305 43.78 17.01 10.62
C ALA A 305 44.02 17.74 9.29
N ASP A 306 44.73 17.12 8.37
CA ASP A 306 45.11 17.72 7.08
C ASP A 306 44.20 17.32 5.92
N CYS A 307 42.99 16.77 6.18
CA CYS A 307 42.09 16.32 5.13
C CYS A 307 41.43 17.46 4.31
N GLY A 308 41.69 18.75 4.69
CA GLY A 308 41.04 19.89 4.06
C GLY A 308 39.54 19.95 4.32
N PRO A 309 38.82 20.79 3.56
CA PRO A 309 37.35 20.87 3.68
C PRO A 309 36.70 19.56 3.23
N VAL A 310 35.76 19.06 4.02
CA VAL A 310 35.05 17.79 3.75
C VAL A 310 33.63 18.02 3.22
N HIS A 311 33.09 16.99 2.56
CA HIS A 311 31.70 16.97 2.07
C HIS A 311 30.94 15.83 2.76
N ILE A 312 29.74 16.14 3.26
CA ILE A 312 28.92 15.19 4.00
C ILE A 312 27.65 14.89 3.21
N GLY A 313 27.37 13.61 3.03
CA GLY A 313 26.09 13.13 2.54
C GLY A 313 25.32 12.40 3.63
N ILE A 314 24.05 12.72 3.78
CA ILE A 314 23.15 12.11 4.77
C ILE A 314 21.97 11.50 4.05
N ASP A 315 21.83 10.17 4.07
CA ASP A 315 20.68 9.45 3.57
C ASP A 315 19.77 9.07 4.76
N SER A 316 18.66 9.78 4.88
CA SER A 316 17.63 9.53 5.88
C SER A 316 16.54 8.66 5.30
N GLY A 317 16.79 7.35 5.23
CA GLY A 317 15.83 6.37 4.74
C GLY A 317 14.69 6.07 5.72
N SER A 318 13.74 5.25 5.26
CA SER A 318 12.56 4.86 6.05
C SER A 318 12.91 4.04 7.30
N THR A 319 13.95 3.21 7.24
CA THR A 319 14.34 2.28 8.33
C THR A 319 15.73 2.56 8.88
N THR A 320 16.59 3.17 8.09
CA THR A 320 18.01 3.40 8.44
C THR A 320 18.42 4.81 8.10
N ILE A 321 19.38 5.31 8.87
CA ILE A 321 20.08 6.53 8.55
C ILE A 321 21.53 6.21 8.22
N LYS A 322 22.03 6.83 7.18
CA LYS A 322 23.42 6.63 6.73
C LYS A 322 24.06 8.00 6.57
N LEU A 323 25.32 8.08 6.93
CA LEU A 323 26.12 9.29 6.78
C LEU A 323 27.48 8.90 6.21
N VAL A 324 27.91 9.63 5.19
CA VAL A 324 29.22 9.45 4.56
C VAL A 324 29.93 10.80 4.53
N VAL A 325 31.21 10.83 4.92
CA VAL A 325 32.10 11.98 4.81
C VAL A 325 33.18 11.66 3.80
N ILE A 326 33.34 12.52 2.80
CA ILE A 326 34.38 12.39 1.75
C ILE A 326 35.35 13.58 1.75
N ASP A 327 36.55 13.32 1.29
CA ASP A 327 37.56 14.34 1.01
C ASP A 327 37.42 14.93 -0.41
N GLN A 328 38.37 15.77 -0.80
CA GLN A 328 38.42 16.40 -2.13
C GLN A 328 38.76 15.40 -3.25
N ASN A 329 39.18 14.19 -2.93
CA ASN A 329 39.55 13.14 -3.90
C ASN A 329 38.52 12.01 -3.94
N ASP A 330 37.30 12.23 -3.39
CA ASP A 330 36.21 11.25 -3.27
C ASP A 330 36.49 10.05 -2.35
N ASN A 331 37.60 10.09 -1.57
CA ASN A 331 37.90 9.05 -0.60
C ASN A 331 36.97 9.18 0.61
N ILE A 332 36.58 8.03 1.15
CA ILE A 332 35.75 7.98 2.36
C ILE A 332 36.63 8.18 3.59
N LEU A 333 36.27 9.19 4.40
CA LEU A 333 36.91 9.49 5.69
C LEU A 333 36.15 8.87 6.86
N PHE A 334 34.82 8.82 6.75
CA PHE A 334 33.95 8.32 7.80
C PHE A 334 32.62 7.82 7.23
N THR A 335 32.10 6.75 7.83
CA THR A 335 30.77 6.23 7.51
C THR A 335 30.00 5.93 8.80
N SER A 336 28.67 6.10 8.74
CA SER A 336 27.73 5.62 9.76
C SER A 336 26.53 4.98 9.08
N TYR A 337 26.12 3.81 9.58
CA TYR A 337 24.93 3.08 9.10
C TYR A 337 24.18 2.59 10.34
N GLN A 338 23.03 3.18 10.64
CA GLN A 338 22.28 2.91 11.88
C GLN A 338 20.78 2.79 11.61
N PRO A 339 20.03 1.97 12.38
CA PRO A 339 18.58 2.00 12.36
C PRO A 339 18.06 3.37 12.83
N ASN A 340 17.09 3.97 12.11
CA ASN A 340 16.61 5.33 12.44
C ASN A 340 15.64 5.37 13.64
N LEU A 341 15.20 4.23 14.16
CA LEU A 341 14.33 4.11 15.33
C LEU A 341 13.03 4.95 15.29
N GLY A 342 12.60 5.37 14.08
CA GLY A 342 11.43 6.22 13.90
C GLY A 342 11.67 7.73 14.11
N ASN A 343 12.87 8.14 14.54
CA ASN A 343 13.27 9.56 14.62
C ASN A 343 14.73 9.69 14.20
N PRO A 344 15.02 10.22 13.01
CA PRO A 344 16.39 10.36 12.53
C PRO A 344 17.20 11.46 13.24
N LEU A 345 16.55 12.50 13.78
CA LEU A 345 17.24 13.70 14.26
C LEU A 345 18.23 13.44 15.41
N PRO A 346 17.90 12.64 16.46
CA PRO A 346 18.87 12.36 17.52
C PRO A 346 20.14 11.66 17.00
N LEU A 347 19.99 10.75 16.04
CA LEU A 347 21.12 9.99 15.47
C LEU A 347 22.03 10.87 14.60
N VAL A 348 21.43 11.74 13.77
CA VAL A 348 22.20 12.72 12.96
C VAL A 348 22.95 13.67 13.88
N ARG A 349 22.27 14.25 14.88
CA ARG A 349 22.87 15.12 15.88
C ARG A 349 24.07 14.47 16.57
N GLU A 350 23.87 13.24 17.09
CA GLU A 350 24.93 12.50 17.78
C GLU A 350 26.12 12.23 16.85
N THR A 351 25.85 11.87 15.60
CA THR A 351 26.89 11.59 14.62
C THR A 351 27.68 12.84 14.25
N LEU A 352 27.00 13.98 14.01
CA LEU A 352 27.67 15.28 13.74
C LEU A 352 28.48 15.75 14.96
N LEU A 353 27.95 15.65 16.18
CA LEU A 353 28.69 15.98 17.40
C LEU A 353 29.95 15.12 17.55
N LYS A 354 29.86 13.81 17.32
CA LYS A 354 31.03 12.90 17.33
C LYS A 354 32.10 13.31 16.30
N LEU A 355 31.68 13.78 15.11
CA LEU A 355 32.63 14.28 14.10
C LEU A 355 33.36 15.51 14.60
N TYR A 356 32.65 16.52 15.10
CA TYR A 356 33.27 17.74 15.66
C TYR A 356 34.17 17.45 16.86
N GLN A 357 33.76 16.59 17.79
CA GLN A 357 34.54 16.23 18.98
C GLN A 357 35.82 15.47 18.62
N ARG A 358 35.76 14.58 17.62
CA ARG A 358 36.93 13.80 17.18
C ARG A 358 37.90 14.58 16.30
N HIS A 359 37.38 15.59 15.62
CA HIS A 359 38.15 16.41 14.64
C HIS A 359 37.97 17.91 14.97
N PRO A 360 38.61 18.42 16.05
CA PRO A 360 38.56 19.85 16.39
C PRO A 360 39.04 20.71 15.23
N GLY A 361 38.25 21.71 14.81
CA GLY A 361 38.58 22.58 13.67
C GLY A 361 38.14 22.02 12.31
N LEU A 362 37.30 20.97 12.30
CA LEU A 362 36.72 20.38 11.10
C LEU A 362 36.05 21.45 10.22
N GLN A 363 36.51 21.53 8.97
CA GLN A 363 35.93 22.43 7.97
C GLN A 363 34.97 21.61 7.08
N ILE A 364 33.71 21.95 7.09
CA ILE A 364 32.67 21.30 6.27
C ILE A 364 32.32 22.25 5.14
N ALA A 365 32.61 21.86 3.91
CA ALA A 365 32.32 22.65 2.70
C ALA A 365 30.88 22.47 2.22
N SER A 366 30.32 21.27 2.36
CA SER A 366 28.91 21.04 2.02
C SER A 366 28.30 19.89 2.82
N VAL A 367 27.00 20.02 3.12
CA VAL A 367 26.16 18.94 3.66
C VAL A 367 24.92 18.78 2.78
N THR A 368 24.78 17.60 2.19
CA THR A 368 23.63 17.29 1.32
C THR A 368 22.81 16.14 1.93
N THR A 369 21.51 16.33 2.03
CA THR A 369 20.59 15.32 2.56
C THR A 369 19.79 14.63 1.44
N THR A 370 19.46 13.36 1.61
CA THR A 370 18.61 12.60 0.69
C THR A 370 17.74 11.60 1.47
N GLY A 371 16.85 10.90 0.77
CA GLY A 371 15.95 9.90 1.34
C GLY A 371 14.64 10.48 1.87
N TYR A 372 13.78 9.64 2.44
CA TYR A 372 12.43 10.03 2.93
C TYR A 372 12.45 11.16 3.97
N GLY A 373 13.48 11.20 4.83
CA GLY A 373 13.64 12.22 5.88
C GLY A 373 14.45 13.43 5.47
N GLU A 374 14.79 13.56 4.19
CA GLU A 374 15.64 14.60 3.61
C GLU A 374 15.29 16.02 4.10
N GLU A 375 14.04 16.45 3.89
CA GLU A 375 13.60 17.80 4.23
C GLU A 375 13.58 18.06 5.75
N LEU A 376 13.22 17.05 6.55
CA LEU A 376 13.25 17.16 8.01
C LEU A 376 14.68 17.39 8.51
N VAL A 377 15.62 16.55 8.05
CA VAL A 377 17.03 16.62 8.44
C VAL A 377 17.67 17.92 7.94
N LYS A 378 17.39 18.31 6.68
CA LYS A 378 17.86 19.57 6.09
C LYS A 378 17.45 20.78 6.92
N ASN A 379 16.15 20.87 7.25
CA ASN A 379 15.63 22.01 8.01
C ASN A 379 16.08 22.01 9.47
N ALA A 380 16.22 20.83 10.09
CA ALA A 380 16.65 20.71 11.49
C ALA A 380 18.11 21.11 11.70
N PHE A 381 19.00 20.74 10.79
CA PHE A 381 20.45 20.96 10.95
C PHE A 381 21.03 22.00 9.99
N HIS A 382 20.20 22.75 9.27
CA HIS A 382 20.58 23.78 8.28
C HIS A 382 21.52 23.23 7.20
N CYS A 383 21.28 21.99 6.73
CA CYS A 383 22.07 21.43 5.65
C CYS A 383 21.89 22.23 4.36
N ASP A 384 22.93 22.34 3.56
CA ASP A 384 22.99 23.24 2.41
C ASP A 384 21.98 22.86 1.31
N ARG A 385 21.78 21.54 1.08
CA ARG A 385 20.94 21.04 0.00
C ARG A 385 20.16 19.80 0.42
N GLY A 386 18.96 19.67 -0.15
CA GLY A 386 18.21 18.42 -0.23
C GLY A 386 18.30 17.89 -1.66
N LEU A 387 18.45 16.58 -1.81
CA LEU A 387 18.60 15.90 -3.08
C LEU A 387 17.62 14.75 -3.18
N VAL A 388 16.93 14.65 -4.31
CA VAL A 388 16.06 13.50 -4.56
C VAL A 388 16.88 12.22 -4.55
N GLU A 389 16.39 11.19 -3.90
CA GLU A 389 17.10 9.91 -3.69
C GLU A 389 17.53 9.26 -5.01
N THR A 390 16.73 9.35 -6.07
CA THR A 390 17.05 8.82 -7.40
C THR A 390 18.30 9.45 -7.98
N VAL A 391 18.47 10.77 -7.86
CA VAL A 391 19.66 11.50 -8.33
C VAL A 391 20.89 11.15 -7.49
N ALA A 392 20.73 11.01 -6.16
CA ALA A 392 21.83 10.57 -5.29
C ALA A 392 22.35 9.19 -5.69
N HIS A 393 21.45 8.23 -5.85
CA HIS A 393 21.81 6.86 -6.27
C HIS A 393 22.44 6.80 -7.66
N PHE A 394 21.92 7.58 -8.62
CA PHE A 394 22.49 7.68 -9.96
C PHE A 394 23.89 8.31 -9.93
N THR A 395 24.09 9.41 -9.19
CA THR A 395 25.39 10.05 -9.04
C THR A 395 26.45 9.07 -8.51
N ALA A 396 26.09 8.29 -7.48
CA ALA A 396 26.98 7.27 -6.93
C ALA A 396 27.26 6.13 -7.92
N ALA A 397 26.25 5.62 -8.63
CA ALA A 397 26.43 4.54 -9.61
C ALA A 397 27.32 4.95 -10.77
N LYS A 398 27.16 6.19 -11.27
CA LYS A 398 27.97 6.77 -12.34
C LYS A 398 29.44 6.90 -11.95
N HIS A 399 29.77 7.08 -10.67
CA HIS A 399 31.13 7.08 -10.16
C HIS A 399 31.83 5.73 -10.36
N PHE A 400 31.11 4.61 -10.12
CA PHE A 400 31.65 3.26 -10.32
C PHE A 400 31.60 2.78 -11.77
N MET A 401 30.60 3.22 -12.52
CA MET A 401 30.36 2.82 -13.91
C MET A 401 29.82 4.03 -14.71
N PRO A 402 30.71 4.83 -15.33
CA PRO A 402 30.30 6.03 -16.07
C PRO A 402 29.29 5.76 -17.21
N ASN A 403 29.32 4.56 -17.80
CA ASN A 403 28.40 4.11 -18.85
C ASN A 403 27.36 3.10 -18.33
N VAL A 404 26.84 3.32 -17.13
CA VAL A 404 25.78 2.47 -16.54
C VAL A 404 24.51 2.54 -17.40
N ASP A 405 23.96 1.36 -17.74
CA ASP A 405 22.72 1.21 -18.49
C ASP A 405 21.51 1.05 -17.55
N PHE A 406 21.73 0.38 -16.41
CA PHE A 406 20.67 0.07 -15.47
C PHE A 406 21.17 0.04 -14.02
N ILE A 407 20.36 0.60 -13.12
CA ILE A 407 20.66 0.62 -11.69
C ILE A 407 19.52 -0.09 -10.96
N ILE A 408 19.86 -1.01 -10.05
CA ILE A 408 18.89 -1.70 -9.20
C ILE A 408 19.28 -1.46 -7.75
N ASP A 409 18.45 -0.70 -7.07
CA ASP A 409 18.55 -0.45 -5.63
C ASP A 409 17.49 -1.25 -4.88
N ILE A 410 17.94 -2.18 -4.03
CA ILE A 410 17.05 -2.94 -3.16
C ILE A 410 17.36 -2.58 -1.70
N GLY A 411 16.51 -1.73 -1.17
CA GLY A 411 16.56 -1.30 0.22
C GLY A 411 15.92 -2.30 1.19
N GLY A 412 15.71 -1.85 2.42
CA GLY A 412 15.02 -2.64 3.44
C GLY A 412 13.52 -2.76 3.21
N GLN A 413 12.87 -1.71 2.71
CA GLN A 413 11.41 -1.63 2.57
C GLN A 413 10.94 -1.38 1.13
N ASP A 414 11.78 -0.79 0.31
CA ASP A 414 11.47 -0.41 -1.05
C ASP A 414 12.54 -0.90 -2.03
N MET A 415 12.17 -0.88 -3.29
CA MET A 415 13.04 -1.20 -4.40
C MET A 415 12.86 -0.12 -5.45
N LYS A 416 13.97 0.37 -5.97
CA LYS A 416 14.02 1.36 -7.03
C LYS A 416 14.93 0.86 -8.14
N CYS A 417 14.48 0.98 -9.37
CA CYS A 417 15.30 0.62 -10.53
C CYS A 417 15.25 1.78 -11.52
N PHE A 418 16.39 2.05 -12.16
CA PHE A 418 16.53 3.16 -13.07
C PHE A 418 17.12 2.66 -14.39
N LYS A 419 16.45 2.96 -15.49
CA LYS A 419 17.01 2.79 -16.82
C LYS A 419 17.71 4.08 -17.20
N ILE A 420 18.92 3.95 -17.74
CA ILE A 420 19.77 5.09 -18.13
C ILE A 420 19.96 5.02 -19.64
N GLU A 421 19.66 6.10 -20.32
CA GLU A 421 19.88 6.27 -21.76
C GLU A 421 20.48 7.63 -21.99
N ASP A 422 21.49 7.70 -22.85
CA ASP A 422 22.24 8.95 -23.17
C ASP A 422 22.78 9.69 -21.93
N GLY A 423 23.09 8.95 -20.86
CA GLY A 423 23.67 9.49 -19.64
C GLY A 423 22.66 10.15 -18.69
N ALA A 424 21.37 10.01 -18.95
CA ALA A 424 20.28 10.50 -18.13
C ALA A 424 19.30 9.38 -17.74
N ILE A 425 18.52 9.57 -16.69
CA ILE A 425 17.49 8.61 -16.25
C ILE A 425 16.32 8.68 -17.25
N SER A 426 16.12 7.61 -18.02
CA SER A 426 15.03 7.50 -19.01
C SER A 426 13.77 6.84 -18.45
N ASN A 427 13.90 5.98 -17.44
CA ASN A 427 12.74 5.36 -16.79
C ASN A 427 13.02 5.00 -15.33
N ILE A 428 11.99 5.07 -14.49
CA ILE A 428 12.07 4.77 -13.07
C ILE A 428 11.01 3.73 -12.71
N PHE A 429 11.47 2.58 -12.20
CA PHE A 429 10.60 1.51 -11.69
C PHE A 429 10.65 1.51 -10.18
N LEU A 430 9.50 1.63 -9.53
CA LEU A 430 9.39 1.65 -8.07
C LEU A 430 8.47 0.55 -7.59
N ASN A 431 8.88 -0.16 -6.55
CA ASN A 431 8.01 -1.07 -5.82
C ASN A 431 7.43 -0.36 -4.60
N GLU A 432 6.31 0.32 -4.77
CA GLU A 432 5.68 1.13 -3.72
C GLU A 432 4.64 0.37 -2.91
N ALA A 433 4.05 -0.66 -3.52
CA ALA A 433 2.90 -1.33 -2.95
C ALA A 433 3.24 -2.60 -2.17
N CYS A 434 4.46 -3.14 -2.31
CA CYS A 434 4.77 -4.44 -1.73
C CYS A 434 6.26 -4.58 -1.40
N SER A 435 6.60 -4.83 -0.14
CA SER A 435 7.98 -5.14 0.27
C SER A 435 8.46 -6.54 -0.15
N SER A 436 7.67 -7.30 -0.89
CA SER A 436 8.11 -8.58 -1.46
C SER A 436 9.19 -8.31 -2.50
N GLY A 437 10.38 -8.82 -2.24
CA GLY A 437 11.57 -8.49 -3.03
C GLY A 437 12.52 -7.48 -2.36
N CYS A 438 12.19 -6.97 -1.17
CA CYS A 438 13.07 -6.09 -0.38
C CYS A 438 13.70 -6.82 0.81
N GLY A 439 14.67 -6.19 1.47
CA GLY A 439 15.40 -6.80 2.59
C GLY A 439 14.52 -7.22 3.77
N SER A 440 13.46 -6.46 4.06
CA SER A 440 12.50 -6.79 5.13
C SER A 440 11.73 -8.10 4.88
N PHE A 441 11.57 -8.50 3.63
CA PHE A 441 10.99 -9.80 3.28
C PHE A 441 11.88 -10.94 3.81
N LEU A 442 13.17 -10.91 3.48
CA LEU A 442 14.14 -11.92 3.97
C LEU A 442 14.26 -11.88 5.50
N GLN A 443 14.31 -10.69 6.09
CA GLN A 443 14.38 -10.52 7.55
C GLN A 443 13.17 -11.13 8.26
N THR A 444 11.96 -10.96 7.71
CA THR A 444 10.74 -11.53 8.28
C THR A 444 10.79 -13.05 8.31
N PHE A 445 11.25 -13.69 7.22
CA PHE A 445 11.38 -15.15 7.17
C PHE A 445 12.53 -15.67 8.03
N ALA A 446 13.69 -15.00 8.06
CA ALA A 446 14.79 -15.37 8.94
C ALA A 446 14.33 -15.38 10.40
N GLN A 447 13.69 -14.32 10.87
CA GLN A 447 13.16 -14.22 12.24
C GLN A 447 12.07 -15.27 12.54
N ALA A 448 11.16 -15.52 11.58
CA ALA A 448 10.13 -16.54 11.75
C ALA A 448 10.71 -17.95 11.88
N LEU A 449 11.88 -18.20 11.29
CA LEU A 449 12.63 -19.46 11.37
C LEU A 449 13.66 -19.48 12.52
N GLY A 450 13.80 -18.40 13.29
CA GLY A 450 14.66 -18.31 14.47
C GLY A 450 16.12 -17.94 14.19
N TYR A 451 16.40 -17.31 13.03
CA TYR A 451 17.76 -16.94 12.61
C TYR A 451 17.95 -15.42 12.53
N ASP A 452 19.19 -14.98 12.74
CA ASP A 452 19.61 -13.65 12.28
C ASP A 452 19.64 -13.60 10.75
N VAL A 453 19.36 -12.43 10.16
CA VAL A 453 19.25 -12.28 8.70
C VAL A 453 20.57 -12.59 7.96
N LYS A 454 21.72 -12.31 8.58
CA LYS A 454 23.04 -12.60 7.98
C LYS A 454 23.36 -14.10 8.06
N GLU A 455 23.08 -14.73 9.19
CA GLU A 455 23.21 -16.18 9.35
C GLU A 455 22.31 -16.91 8.36
N PHE A 456 21.07 -16.49 8.25
CA PHE A 456 20.11 -17.06 7.30
C PHE A 456 20.56 -16.93 5.85
N ALA A 457 21.13 -15.78 5.47
CA ALA A 457 21.69 -15.56 4.14
C ALA A 457 22.87 -16.51 3.85
N ALA A 458 23.76 -16.69 4.83
CA ALA A 458 24.92 -17.57 4.68
C ALA A 458 24.54 -19.05 4.50
N LEU A 459 23.46 -19.53 5.16
CA LEU A 459 22.95 -20.89 4.98
C LEU A 459 22.56 -21.18 3.53
N GLY A 460 21.99 -20.19 2.81
CA GLY A 460 21.52 -20.38 1.44
C GLY A 460 22.63 -20.49 0.37
N LEU A 461 23.88 -20.08 0.69
CA LEU A 461 24.96 -20.02 -0.32
C LEU A 461 25.29 -21.39 -0.95
N PHE A 462 25.31 -22.43 -0.14
CA PHE A 462 25.70 -23.78 -0.55
C PHE A 462 24.55 -24.78 -0.46
N ALA A 463 23.32 -24.30 -0.54
CA ALA A 463 22.13 -25.15 -0.61
C ALA A 463 22.19 -26.08 -1.82
N ASP A 464 21.99 -27.38 -1.61
CA ASP A 464 22.09 -28.42 -2.65
C ASP A 464 20.89 -28.50 -3.58
N LYS A 465 19.68 -28.18 -3.04
CA LYS A 465 18.38 -28.25 -3.72
C LYS A 465 17.49 -27.07 -3.36
N PRO A 466 17.84 -25.81 -3.74
CA PRO A 466 17.02 -24.63 -3.45
C PRO A 466 15.57 -24.85 -3.82
N VAL A 467 14.62 -24.51 -2.94
CA VAL A 467 13.19 -24.66 -3.18
C VAL A 467 12.73 -23.65 -4.25
N ASP A 468 11.99 -24.11 -5.26
CA ASP A 468 11.34 -23.18 -6.17
C ASP A 468 10.08 -22.58 -5.53
N LEU A 469 10.23 -21.40 -4.96
CA LEU A 469 9.14 -20.65 -4.33
C LEU A 469 8.42 -19.70 -5.29
N GLY A 470 8.92 -19.57 -6.53
CA GLY A 470 8.38 -18.68 -7.54
C GLY A 470 8.50 -17.19 -7.19
N SER A 471 7.69 -16.37 -7.84
CA SER A 471 7.59 -14.92 -7.59
C SER A 471 6.23 -14.58 -6.97
N ARG A 472 6.15 -14.55 -5.64
CA ARG A 472 4.90 -14.32 -4.89
C ARG A 472 5.07 -13.22 -3.86
N CYS A 473 3.96 -12.59 -3.46
CA CYS A 473 3.99 -11.64 -2.34
C CYS A 473 4.28 -12.35 -1.02
N THR A 474 4.70 -11.60 -0.01
CA THR A 474 5.09 -12.12 1.32
C THR A 474 4.01 -13.01 1.95
N VAL A 475 2.74 -12.67 1.77
CA VAL A 475 1.61 -13.41 2.32
C VAL A 475 1.50 -14.81 1.71
N PHE A 476 1.47 -14.90 0.38
CA PHE A 476 1.43 -16.19 -0.32
C PHE A 476 2.73 -16.97 -0.16
N MET A 477 3.87 -16.29 -0.01
CA MET A 477 5.17 -16.91 0.22
C MET A 477 5.22 -17.66 1.55
N ASN A 478 4.57 -17.14 2.60
CA ASN A 478 4.50 -17.80 3.89
C ASN A 478 3.88 -19.21 3.76
N SER A 479 2.79 -19.33 3.02
CA SER A 479 2.16 -20.62 2.74
C SER A 479 3.08 -21.55 1.93
N SER A 480 3.83 -21.00 0.95
CA SER A 480 4.78 -21.79 0.15
C SER A 480 5.96 -22.29 0.99
N VAL A 481 6.51 -21.46 1.87
CA VAL A 481 7.60 -21.84 2.80
C VAL A 481 7.13 -22.95 3.76
N LYS A 482 5.95 -22.81 4.33
CA LYS A 482 5.37 -23.86 5.21
C LYS A 482 5.12 -25.17 4.46
N GLN A 483 4.65 -25.08 3.21
CA GLN A 483 4.49 -26.28 2.39
C GLN A 483 5.85 -26.94 2.13
N ALA A 484 6.86 -26.18 1.75
CA ALA A 484 8.21 -26.70 1.55
C ALA A 484 8.78 -27.40 2.82
N GLN A 485 8.53 -26.81 4.00
CA GLN A 485 8.90 -27.46 5.28
C GLN A 485 8.17 -28.78 5.49
N LYS A 486 6.88 -28.84 5.20
CA LYS A 486 6.10 -30.09 5.26
C LYS A 486 6.61 -31.14 4.26
N ASP A 487 7.10 -30.71 3.11
CA ASP A 487 7.67 -31.53 2.06
C ASP A 487 9.14 -31.91 2.34
N GLY A 488 9.67 -31.56 3.51
CA GLY A 488 10.99 -31.96 3.99
C GLY A 488 12.16 -31.12 3.49
N ALA A 489 11.91 -29.90 3.01
CA ALA A 489 13.00 -29.00 2.60
C ALA A 489 13.79 -28.51 3.82
N SER A 490 15.13 -28.54 3.70
CA SER A 490 16.01 -28.00 4.73
C SER A 490 15.96 -26.46 4.78
N ILE A 491 16.42 -25.87 5.90
CA ILE A 491 16.44 -24.42 6.07
C ILE A 491 17.38 -23.76 5.06
N GLU A 492 18.49 -24.40 4.71
CA GLU A 492 19.44 -23.96 3.68
C GLU A 492 18.73 -23.82 2.32
N ASN A 493 17.96 -24.86 1.95
CA ASN A 493 17.22 -24.91 0.68
C ASN A 493 16.09 -23.88 0.63
N ILE A 494 15.45 -23.58 1.77
CA ILE A 494 14.44 -22.54 1.90
C ILE A 494 15.09 -21.15 1.80
N SER A 495 16.23 -20.92 2.46
CA SER A 495 16.96 -19.65 2.43
C SER A 495 17.41 -19.29 1.01
N ALA A 496 17.98 -20.26 0.29
CA ALA A 496 18.35 -20.10 -1.12
C ALA A 496 17.11 -19.81 -2.00
N GLY A 497 16.04 -20.55 -1.81
CA GLY A 497 14.76 -20.36 -2.53
C GLY A 497 14.16 -18.98 -2.32
N LEU A 498 14.19 -18.44 -1.09
CA LEU A 498 13.74 -17.10 -0.77
C LEU A 498 14.62 -16.02 -1.42
N SER A 499 15.96 -16.22 -1.43
CA SER A 499 16.90 -15.30 -2.10
C SER A 499 16.64 -15.24 -3.61
N ILE A 500 16.39 -16.39 -4.25
CA ILE A 500 16.00 -16.45 -5.67
C ILE A 500 14.63 -15.77 -5.90
N SER A 501 13.70 -15.98 -5.00
CA SER A 501 12.36 -15.38 -5.12
C SER A 501 12.39 -13.85 -5.04
N VAL A 502 13.26 -13.25 -4.20
CA VAL A 502 13.48 -11.79 -4.16
C VAL A 502 13.87 -11.27 -5.54
N VAL A 503 14.80 -11.95 -6.20
CA VAL A 503 15.28 -11.58 -7.54
C VAL A 503 14.16 -11.72 -8.58
N LYS A 504 13.44 -12.85 -8.58
CA LYS A 504 12.31 -13.06 -9.49
C LYS A 504 11.21 -12.00 -9.29
N ASN A 505 10.95 -11.57 -8.06
CA ASN A 505 10.02 -10.48 -7.79
C ASN A 505 10.54 -9.14 -8.36
N ALA A 506 11.82 -8.83 -8.20
CA ALA A 506 12.43 -7.63 -8.76
C ALA A 506 12.29 -7.59 -10.28
N LEU A 507 12.73 -8.63 -10.96
CA LEU A 507 12.79 -8.68 -12.42
C LEU A 507 11.40 -8.74 -13.06
N TYR A 508 10.55 -9.67 -12.61
CA TYR A 508 9.30 -9.98 -13.31
C TYR A 508 8.07 -9.23 -12.80
N LYS A 509 8.12 -8.65 -11.57
CA LYS A 509 6.96 -7.92 -11.00
C LYS A 509 7.17 -6.41 -10.95
N VAL A 510 8.41 -5.96 -10.72
CA VAL A 510 8.71 -4.52 -10.59
C VAL A 510 9.21 -3.98 -11.92
N ILE A 511 10.29 -4.54 -12.46
CA ILE A 511 10.90 -4.10 -13.72
C ILE A 511 10.04 -4.56 -14.91
N ARG A 512 9.43 -5.75 -14.80
CA ARG A 512 8.65 -6.43 -15.86
C ARG A 512 9.50 -6.70 -17.09
N ALA A 513 10.77 -7.03 -16.89
CA ALA A 513 11.66 -7.38 -17.97
C ALA A 513 11.19 -8.66 -18.68
N SER A 514 11.05 -8.60 -19.99
CA SER A 514 10.70 -9.76 -20.84
C SER A 514 11.95 -10.57 -21.17
N SER A 515 13.11 -9.91 -21.20
CA SER A 515 14.40 -10.56 -21.42
C SER A 515 15.53 -9.82 -20.68
N PRO A 516 16.65 -10.50 -20.40
CA PRO A 516 17.83 -9.88 -19.81
C PRO A 516 18.41 -8.72 -20.62
N GLU A 517 18.30 -8.77 -21.94
CA GLU A 517 18.85 -7.78 -22.87
C GLU A 517 18.20 -6.40 -22.72
N GLU A 518 16.97 -6.33 -22.26
CA GLU A 518 16.25 -5.06 -21.99
C GLU A 518 16.91 -4.20 -20.91
N LEU A 519 17.66 -4.83 -20.00
CA LEU A 519 18.36 -4.14 -18.92
C LEU A 519 19.75 -3.64 -19.31
N GLY A 520 20.22 -3.95 -20.53
CA GLY A 520 21.57 -3.65 -20.95
C GLY A 520 22.61 -4.59 -20.32
N ARG A 521 23.88 -4.21 -20.45
CA ARG A 521 25.02 -5.01 -19.95
C ARG A 521 25.76 -4.36 -18.79
N ASN A 522 25.64 -3.06 -18.65
CA ASN A 522 26.35 -2.27 -17.64
C ASN A 522 25.39 -2.02 -16.45
N ILE A 523 25.30 -3.01 -15.57
CA ILE A 523 24.33 -3.00 -14.46
C ILE A 523 25.04 -2.77 -13.14
N VAL A 524 24.61 -1.77 -12.39
CA VAL A 524 25.03 -1.52 -11.01
C VAL A 524 23.90 -1.95 -10.06
N VAL A 525 24.22 -2.82 -9.11
CA VAL A 525 23.31 -3.22 -8.04
C VAL A 525 23.74 -2.61 -6.72
N GLN A 526 22.80 -2.09 -5.96
CA GLN A 526 23.03 -1.36 -4.72
C GLN A 526 21.89 -1.54 -3.73
N GLY A 527 22.01 -0.93 -2.54
CA GLY A 527 21.10 -1.15 -1.43
C GLY A 527 21.56 -2.27 -0.49
N GLY A 528 21.07 -2.22 0.76
CA GLY A 528 21.50 -3.13 1.83
C GLY A 528 21.22 -4.61 1.57
N THR A 529 20.23 -4.92 0.74
CA THR A 529 19.83 -6.29 0.41
C THR A 529 20.92 -7.02 -0.41
N PHE A 530 21.70 -6.30 -1.21
CA PHE A 530 22.79 -6.89 -2.00
C PHE A 530 24.04 -7.23 -1.20
N TYR A 531 24.09 -6.93 0.11
CA TYR A 531 25.09 -7.56 1.01
C TYR A 531 24.80 -9.04 1.23
N ASN A 532 23.59 -9.51 0.95
CA ASN A 532 23.27 -10.94 0.87
C ASN A 532 23.80 -11.49 -0.46
N GLU A 533 24.90 -12.22 -0.41
CA GLU A 533 25.58 -12.76 -1.61
C GLU A 533 24.76 -13.87 -2.30
N ALA A 534 23.82 -14.52 -1.58
CA ALA A 534 22.89 -15.45 -2.21
C ALA A 534 21.90 -14.70 -3.13
N VAL A 535 21.42 -13.51 -2.74
CA VAL A 535 20.61 -12.63 -3.59
C VAL A 535 21.43 -12.12 -4.78
N LEU A 536 22.64 -11.64 -4.53
CA LEU A 536 23.54 -11.14 -5.58
C LEU A 536 23.85 -12.21 -6.64
N ARG A 537 24.16 -13.44 -6.17
CA ARG A 537 24.42 -14.55 -7.09
C ARG A 537 23.16 -15.01 -7.83
N ALA A 538 22.02 -15.08 -7.13
CA ALA A 538 20.74 -15.41 -7.77
C ALA A 538 20.43 -14.41 -8.90
N PHE A 539 20.70 -13.11 -8.68
CA PHE A 539 20.50 -12.09 -9.70
C PHE A 539 21.37 -12.31 -10.93
N GLU A 540 22.67 -12.56 -10.76
CA GLU A 540 23.56 -12.86 -11.88
C GLU A 540 23.16 -14.11 -12.66
N LYS A 541 22.69 -15.15 -11.94
CA LYS A 541 22.24 -16.40 -12.58
C LYS A 541 20.95 -16.19 -13.38
N GLU A 542 19.99 -15.46 -12.83
CA GLU A 542 18.72 -15.20 -13.49
C GLU A 542 18.89 -14.32 -14.73
N MET A 543 19.79 -13.33 -14.65
CA MET A 543 20.09 -12.41 -15.74
C MET A 543 21.11 -12.95 -16.75
N GLY A 544 21.93 -13.94 -16.38
CA GLY A 544 23.02 -14.44 -17.23
C GLY A 544 24.14 -13.43 -17.45
N VAL A 545 24.25 -12.37 -16.65
CA VAL A 545 25.27 -11.32 -16.76
C VAL A 545 25.94 -11.07 -15.40
N ASN A 546 27.20 -10.62 -15.45
CA ASN A 546 27.90 -10.16 -14.26
C ASN A 546 27.49 -8.70 -13.99
N VAL A 547 27.20 -8.38 -12.72
CA VAL A 547 26.86 -7.02 -12.30
C VAL A 547 27.99 -6.42 -11.44
N ILE A 548 27.97 -5.11 -11.27
CA ILE A 548 28.81 -4.41 -10.30
C ILE A 548 28.02 -4.18 -9.03
N ARG A 549 28.53 -4.70 -7.90
CA ARG A 549 28.06 -4.39 -6.57
C ARG A 549 29.18 -3.66 -5.83
N PRO A 550 29.07 -2.33 -5.61
CA PRO A 550 30.05 -1.59 -4.80
C PRO A 550 30.14 -2.13 -3.36
N ASP A 551 31.33 -2.07 -2.77
CA ASP A 551 31.55 -2.45 -1.36
C ASP A 551 30.70 -1.62 -0.40
N ILE A 552 30.37 -0.38 -0.79
CA ILE A 552 29.49 0.55 -0.09
C ILE A 552 28.02 0.45 -0.56
N ALA A 553 27.57 -0.68 -1.09
CA ALA A 553 26.23 -0.83 -1.68
C ALA A 553 25.08 -0.27 -0.82
N GLY A 554 25.17 -0.43 0.51
CA GLY A 554 24.16 0.13 1.45
C GLY A 554 24.34 1.62 1.75
N LEU A 555 25.41 2.27 1.29
CA LEU A 555 25.75 3.69 1.54
C LEU A 555 25.65 4.56 0.29
N MET A 556 25.25 3.98 -0.85
CA MET A 556 25.28 4.65 -2.15
C MET A 556 24.48 5.97 -2.16
N GLY A 557 23.32 6.02 -1.52
CA GLY A 557 22.53 7.26 -1.39
C GLY A 557 23.29 8.38 -0.68
N ALA A 558 23.91 8.06 0.48
CA ALA A 558 24.70 9.03 1.23
C ALA A 558 25.99 9.43 0.48
N TYR A 559 26.68 8.47 -0.14
CA TYR A 559 27.88 8.73 -0.92
C TYR A 559 27.58 9.62 -2.14
N GLY A 560 26.52 9.31 -2.90
CA GLY A 560 26.08 10.11 -4.02
C GLY A 560 25.64 11.53 -3.62
N ALA A 561 24.97 11.69 -2.46
CA ALA A 561 24.63 13.00 -1.92
C ALA A 561 25.90 13.83 -1.58
N ALA A 562 26.93 13.19 -1.03
CA ALA A 562 28.23 13.84 -0.76
C ALA A 562 28.92 14.28 -2.07
N LEU A 563 28.98 13.40 -3.08
CA LEU A 563 29.55 13.70 -4.40
C LEU A 563 28.79 14.85 -5.10
N TYR A 564 27.45 14.81 -5.06
CA TYR A 564 26.61 15.86 -5.64
C TYR A 564 26.82 17.21 -4.95
N GLY A 565 26.91 17.21 -3.62
CA GLY A 565 27.19 18.42 -2.83
C GLY A 565 28.57 19.00 -3.14
N LYS A 566 29.58 18.11 -3.28
CA LYS A 566 30.94 18.49 -3.67
C LYS A 566 30.98 19.17 -5.05
N ALA A 567 30.36 18.58 -6.04
CA ALA A 567 30.35 19.10 -7.41
C ALA A 567 29.69 20.48 -7.54
N ARG A 568 28.82 20.85 -6.60
CA ARG A 568 28.09 22.12 -6.60
C ARG A 568 28.53 23.11 -5.51
N ALA A 569 29.53 22.76 -4.71
CA ALA A 569 30.12 23.69 -3.72
C ALA A 569 31.02 24.70 -4.44
N ALA A 570 30.79 26.00 -4.21
CA ALA A 570 31.69 27.04 -4.73
C ALA A 570 33.06 26.95 -4.04
N ALA A 571 34.12 27.34 -4.76
CA ALA A 571 35.46 27.35 -4.18
C ALA A 571 35.51 28.25 -2.93
N GLY A 572 35.94 27.66 -1.80
CA GLY A 572 36.01 28.36 -0.51
C GLY A 572 34.66 28.50 0.22
N GLN A 573 33.61 27.91 -0.29
CA GLN A 573 32.31 27.83 0.40
C GLN A 573 32.42 26.98 1.66
N MET A 574 31.82 27.49 2.77
CA MET A 574 31.59 26.71 3.99
C MET A 574 30.12 26.39 4.13
N SER A 575 29.82 25.21 4.65
CA SER A 575 28.45 24.75 4.91
C SER A 575 27.74 25.60 5.95
N THR A 576 26.44 25.73 5.82
CA THR A 576 25.52 26.34 6.79
C THR A 576 25.08 25.39 7.90
N VAL A 577 25.60 24.17 7.94
CA VAL A 577 25.27 23.16 8.95
C VAL A 577 25.56 23.69 10.36
N LEU A 578 24.73 23.31 11.32
CA LEU A 578 24.87 23.75 12.72
C LEU A 578 26.27 23.42 13.26
N THR A 579 26.85 24.39 13.96
CA THR A 579 28.13 24.28 14.67
C THR A 579 28.04 23.31 15.85
N GLN A 580 29.19 22.93 16.42
CA GLN A 580 29.22 22.05 17.60
C GLN A 580 28.38 22.63 18.75
N ASP A 581 28.51 23.91 19.08
CA ASP A 581 27.77 24.57 20.16
C ASP A 581 26.27 24.56 19.90
N GLU A 582 25.83 24.89 18.68
CA GLU A 582 24.41 24.82 18.29
C GLU A 582 23.83 23.40 18.36
N LEU A 583 24.62 22.39 17.98
CA LEU A 583 24.22 20.98 18.09
C LEU A 583 24.12 20.52 19.56
N GLU A 584 24.98 21.00 20.45
CA GLU A 584 24.92 20.70 21.90
C GLU A 584 23.62 21.24 22.52
N HIS A 585 23.16 22.40 22.06
CA HIS A 585 21.93 23.06 22.53
C HIS A 585 20.71 22.76 21.65
N PHE A 586 20.79 21.86 20.72
CA PHE A 586 19.69 21.51 19.80
C PHE A 586 18.51 20.92 20.57
N GLU A 587 17.34 21.54 20.40
CA GLU A 587 16.06 21.06 20.91
C GLU A 587 15.04 20.93 19.78
N GLN A 588 14.16 19.95 19.90
CA GLN A 588 13.04 19.74 19.00
C GLN A 588 11.74 19.59 19.82
N LYS A 589 10.71 20.34 19.44
CA LYS A 589 9.33 20.17 19.93
C LYS A 589 8.44 19.74 18.79
N VAL A 590 7.78 18.59 18.96
CA VAL A 590 6.85 18.03 17.96
C VAL A 590 5.43 18.21 18.45
N SER A 591 4.58 18.74 17.61
CA SER A 591 3.13 18.81 17.83
C SER A 591 2.39 18.39 16.57
N THR A 592 1.20 17.85 16.74
CA THR A 592 0.36 17.45 15.63
C THR A 592 -1.00 18.12 15.75
N VAL A 593 -1.48 18.68 14.65
CA VAL A 593 -2.76 19.39 14.60
C VAL A 593 -3.54 19.00 13.36
N GLN A 594 -4.86 19.04 13.45
CA GLN A 594 -5.71 18.90 12.28
C GLN A 594 -5.88 20.27 11.61
N CYS A 595 -5.59 20.34 10.32
CA CYS A 595 -5.73 21.59 9.56
C CYS A 595 -7.21 21.92 9.35
N GLY A 596 -7.63 23.11 9.76
CA GLY A 596 -8.98 23.64 9.54
C GLY A 596 -9.10 24.49 8.25
N GLY A 597 -8.10 24.46 7.36
CA GLY A 597 -8.00 25.39 6.23
C GLY A 597 -8.92 25.07 5.04
N CYS A 598 -9.34 23.82 4.88
CA CYS A 598 -10.25 23.33 3.82
C CYS A 598 -10.85 21.98 4.20
N GLY A 599 -11.70 21.41 3.35
CA GLY A 599 -12.36 20.12 3.58
C GLY A 599 -11.43 18.90 3.67
N ASN A 600 -10.17 19.00 3.26
CA ASN A 600 -9.19 17.90 3.36
C ASN A 600 -8.74 17.59 4.78
N HIS A 601 -8.94 18.50 5.75
CA HIS A 601 -8.61 18.30 7.17
C HIS A 601 -7.26 17.60 7.41
N CYS A 602 -6.20 17.99 6.66
CA CYS A 602 -4.88 17.37 6.73
C CYS A 602 -4.38 17.26 8.16
N GLN A 603 -3.81 16.11 8.51
CA GLN A 603 -3.06 15.95 9.75
C GLN A 603 -1.66 16.51 9.56
N LEU A 604 -1.34 17.56 10.29
CA LEU A 604 -0.05 18.26 10.21
C LEU A 604 0.83 17.83 11.38
N THR A 605 2.07 17.50 11.09
CA THR A 605 3.14 17.39 12.10
C THR A 605 3.98 18.63 12.04
N ILE A 606 4.03 19.37 13.14
CA ILE A 606 4.77 20.61 13.27
C ILE A 606 5.98 20.36 14.15
N ASN A 607 7.16 20.49 13.56
CA ASN A 607 8.43 20.48 14.27
C ASN A 607 8.87 21.91 14.50
N VAL A 608 9.22 22.26 15.73
CA VAL A 608 9.78 23.55 16.13
C VAL A 608 11.17 23.31 16.67
N PHE A 609 12.18 23.93 16.08
CA PHE A 609 13.58 23.77 16.47
C PHE A 609 14.01 24.89 17.42
N ALA A 610 15.19 24.77 18.03
CA ALA A 610 15.73 25.69 19.04
C ALA A 610 15.83 27.11 18.52
N ASP A 611 16.12 27.33 17.24
CA ASP A 611 16.18 28.65 16.58
C ASP A 611 14.79 29.27 16.29
N GLY A 612 13.71 28.59 16.68
CA GLY A 612 12.33 29.01 16.43
C GLY A 612 11.80 28.67 15.03
N LYS A 613 12.62 28.13 14.13
CA LYS A 613 12.16 27.67 12.81
C LYS A 613 11.17 26.52 12.94
N ARG A 614 10.22 26.50 12.01
CA ARG A 614 9.18 25.48 11.95
C ARG A 614 9.30 24.67 10.67
N TYR A 615 9.22 23.37 10.80
CA TYR A 615 9.03 22.47 9.68
C TYR A 615 7.67 21.79 9.82
N ILE A 616 6.81 21.92 8.81
CA ILE A 616 5.46 21.37 8.79
C ILE A 616 5.40 20.28 7.71
N SER A 617 4.97 19.09 8.10
CA SER A 617 4.74 17.96 7.21
C SER A 617 3.30 17.44 7.30
N GLY A 618 2.89 16.59 6.34
CA GLY A 618 1.52 16.08 6.24
C GLY A 618 0.53 17.03 5.56
N ASN A 619 0.98 18.21 5.13
CA ASN A 619 0.16 19.18 4.40
C ASN A 619 0.03 18.78 2.90
N ARG A 620 -1.19 18.89 2.38
CA ARG A 620 -1.49 18.69 0.95
C ARG A 620 -1.40 19.99 0.13
N CYS A 621 -1.27 21.16 0.79
CA CYS A 621 -1.11 22.47 0.16
C CYS A 621 -0.21 23.37 1.01
N ASP A 622 0.18 24.55 0.48
CA ASP A 622 1.10 25.47 1.15
C ASP A 622 0.47 26.34 2.24
N LYS A 623 -0.85 26.34 2.34
CA LYS A 623 -1.56 27.19 3.31
C LYS A 623 -1.09 27.04 4.75
N PRO A 624 -0.81 25.82 5.28
CA PRO A 624 -0.27 25.67 6.62
C PRO A 624 1.14 26.25 6.80
N VAL A 625 1.93 26.31 5.73
CA VAL A 625 3.33 26.76 5.75
C VAL A 625 3.42 28.26 5.48
N THR A 626 2.73 28.74 4.46
CA THR A 626 2.85 30.13 3.95
C THR A 626 1.74 31.07 4.42
N GLY A 627 0.69 30.53 5.02
CA GLY A 627 -0.54 31.27 5.35
C GLY A 627 -1.43 31.56 4.13
N LYS A 628 -0.98 31.26 2.91
CA LYS A 628 -1.72 31.47 1.65
C LYS A 628 -2.12 30.14 1.05
N ALA A 629 -3.32 30.05 0.48
CA ALA A 629 -3.71 28.91 -0.32
C ALA A 629 -2.83 28.83 -1.58
N THR A 630 -2.52 27.60 -2.03
CA THR A 630 -1.93 27.40 -3.37
C THR A 630 -2.89 28.00 -4.39
N SER A 631 -2.38 28.79 -5.35
CA SER A 631 -3.23 29.36 -6.41
C SER A 631 -3.83 28.24 -7.25
N ASP A 632 -5.14 28.32 -7.49
CA ASP A 632 -5.87 27.39 -8.36
C ASP A 632 -5.90 27.88 -9.83
N ASP A 633 -5.22 28.97 -10.15
CA ASP A 633 -5.25 29.61 -11.47
C ASP A 633 -4.72 28.74 -12.61
N LEU A 634 -3.79 27.84 -12.32
CA LEU A 634 -3.17 26.91 -13.27
C LEU A 634 -3.59 25.46 -13.02
N ASP A 635 -4.72 25.26 -12.33
CA ASP A 635 -5.22 23.96 -11.90
C ASP A 635 -6.60 23.67 -12.48
N LEU A 636 -6.64 22.85 -13.52
CA LEU A 636 -7.88 22.49 -14.17
C LEU A 636 -8.75 21.52 -13.32
N TYR A 637 -8.15 20.70 -12.44
CA TYR A 637 -8.89 19.85 -11.49
C TYR A 637 -9.74 20.70 -10.54
N ALA A 638 -9.14 21.72 -9.95
CA ALA A 638 -9.85 22.67 -9.08
C ALA A 638 -10.96 23.42 -9.84
N TYR A 639 -10.70 23.84 -11.08
CA TYR A 639 -11.70 24.50 -11.90
C TYR A 639 -12.88 23.57 -12.22
N LYS A 640 -12.63 22.32 -12.65
CA LYS A 640 -13.69 21.34 -12.95
C LYS A 640 -14.54 21.06 -11.73
N LEU A 641 -13.93 20.83 -10.58
CA LEU A 641 -14.68 20.59 -9.34
C LEU A 641 -15.54 21.80 -8.97
N LYS A 642 -14.99 23.00 -9.04
CA LYS A 642 -15.75 24.23 -8.79
C LYS A 642 -16.94 24.36 -9.72
N LEU A 643 -16.74 24.12 -11.01
CA LEU A 643 -17.80 24.19 -12.03
C LEU A 643 -18.95 23.20 -11.73
N LEU A 644 -18.63 21.98 -11.26
CA LEU A 644 -19.64 21.00 -10.85
C LEU A 644 -20.38 21.41 -9.57
N LEU A 645 -19.69 22.04 -8.61
CA LEU A 645 -20.30 22.50 -7.36
C LEU A 645 -21.13 23.78 -7.50
N ASP A 646 -21.08 24.43 -8.65
CA ASP A 646 -21.91 25.60 -8.97
C ASP A 646 -23.33 25.21 -9.40
N TYR A 647 -23.61 23.93 -9.73
CA TYR A 647 -24.97 23.42 -9.94
C TYR A 647 -25.72 23.35 -8.60
N LYS A 648 -26.61 24.33 -8.36
CA LYS A 648 -27.36 24.48 -7.10
C LYS A 648 -28.81 23.97 -7.24
N PRO A 649 -29.44 23.55 -6.16
CA PRO A 649 -30.87 23.24 -6.17
C PRO A 649 -31.66 24.44 -6.65
N GLU A 650 -32.55 24.19 -7.59
CA GLU A 650 -33.55 25.15 -8.11
C GLU A 650 -34.96 24.63 -7.83
N ASN A 651 -35.97 25.43 -8.10
CA ASN A 651 -37.41 25.10 -7.94
C ASN A 651 -37.85 24.85 -6.48
N GLU A 652 -37.05 25.24 -5.47
CA GLU A 652 -37.43 25.11 -4.06
C GLU A 652 -38.75 25.85 -3.79
N GLY A 653 -39.73 25.16 -3.20
CA GLY A 653 -41.07 25.70 -2.88
C GLY A 653 -42.11 25.52 -3.98
N ASN A 654 -41.77 25.14 -5.19
CA ASN A 654 -42.72 24.81 -6.27
C ASN A 654 -42.20 23.59 -7.10
N SER A 655 -41.77 22.56 -6.43
CA SER A 655 -41.14 21.39 -7.02
C SER A 655 -42.12 20.26 -7.28
N ARG A 656 -41.90 19.49 -8.35
CA ARG A 656 -42.59 18.21 -8.61
C ARG A 656 -42.09 17.09 -7.73
N GLY A 657 -41.03 17.32 -6.95
CA GLY A 657 -40.38 16.39 -6.06
C GLY A 657 -38.88 16.65 -6.00
N VAL A 658 -38.18 15.95 -5.12
CA VAL A 658 -36.74 16.09 -4.87
C VAL A 658 -36.02 14.88 -5.44
N ILE A 659 -35.15 15.09 -6.42
CA ILE A 659 -34.30 14.06 -7.01
C ILE A 659 -32.89 14.17 -6.42
N GLY A 660 -32.38 13.06 -5.84
CA GLY A 660 -31.01 12.92 -5.39
C GLY A 660 -30.12 12.39 -6.50
N ILE A 661 -28.98 13.05 -6.76
CA ILE A 661 -27.97 12.58 -7.70
C ILE A 661 -26.69 12.31 -6.90
N PRO A 662 -26.17 11.06 -6.91
CA PRO A 662 -24.90 10.76 -6.25
C PRO A 662 -23.74 11.32 -7.05
N LEU A 663 -22.88 12.12 -6.42
CA LEU A 663 -21.66 12.62 -7.06
C LEU A 663 -20.56 11.55 -6.97
N CYS A 664 -20.67 10.54 -7.84
CA CYS A 664 -19.74 9.40 -7.88
C CYS A 664 -19.57 8.89 -9.33
N LEU A 665 -18.45 8.23 -9.60
CA LEU A 665 -18.13 7.64 -10.90
C LEU A 665 -18.45 8.58 -12.08
N ASN A 666 -19.15 8.10 -13.10
CA ASN A 666 -19.49 8.87 -14.30
C ASN A 666 -20.43 10.07 -14.06
N MET A 667 -21.03 10.16 -12.87
CA MET A 667 -21.86 11.33 -12.53
C MET A 667 -21.02 12.60 -12.36
N TYR A 668 -19.70 12.50 -12.15
CA TYR A 668 -18.79 13.65 -12.23
C TYR A 668 -18.72 14.30 -13.62
N GLU A 669 -19.07 13.58 -14.68
CA GLU A 669 -19.14 14.12 -16.04
C GLU A 669 -20.57 14.45 -16.44
N LEU A 670 -21.54 13.64 -15.96
CA LEU A 670 -22.91 13.70 -16.42
C LEU A 670 -23.83 14.54 -15.52
N LEU A 671 -23.33 15.08 -14.41
CA LEU A 671 -24.10 15.97 -13.53
C LEU A 671 -24.70 17.16 -14.30
N PRO A 672 -23.98 17.88 -15.18
CA PRO A 672 -24.55 18.97 -15.95
C PRO A 672 -25.79 18.56 -16.76
N PHE A 673 -25.72 17.38 -17.40
CA PHE A 673 -26.84 16.82 -18.16
C PHE A 673 -28.05 16.53 -17.26
N TRP A 674 -27.87 15.74 -16.21
CA TRP A 674 -28.97 15.27 -15.39
C TRP A 674 -29.55 16.33 -14.48
N HIS A 675 -28.72 17.24 -13.96
CA HIS A 675 -29.18 18.38 -13.18
C HIS A 675 -30.10 19.26 -14.02
N THR A 676 -29.64 19.63 -15.21
CA THR A 676 -30.44 20.47 -16.16
C THR A 676 -31.71 19.77 -16.58
N PHE A 677 -31.64 18.48 -16.89
CA PHE A 677 -32.80 17.68 -17.26
C PHE A 677 -33.92 17.74 -16.20
N PHE A 678 -33.60 17.38 -14.98
CA PHE A 678 -34.60 17.34 -13.90
C PHE A 678 -35.08 18.74 -13.48
N THR A 679 -34.17 19.71 -13.46
CA THR A 679 -34.49 21.10 -13.16
C THR A 679 -35.48 21.68 -14.19
N LYS A 680 -35.27 21.42 -15.49
CA LYS A 680 -36.20 21.85 -16.57
C LYS A 680 -37.57 21.20 -16.51
N LEU A 681 -37.63 19.99 -15.93
CA LEU A 681 -38.91 19.32 -15.64
C LEU A 681 -39.59 19.82 -14.37
N GLY A 682 -38.97 20.73 -13.62
CA GLY A 682 -39.55 21.32 -12.42
C GLY A 682 -39.29 20.50 -11.15
N PHE A 683 -38.30 19.60 -11.14
CA PHE A 683 -37.82 18.95 -9.93
C PHE A 683 -36.75 19.79 -9.21
N THR A 684 -36.67 19.63 -7.91
CA THR A 684 -35.51 20.11 -7.15
C THR A 684 -34.44 19.02 -7.15
N VAL A 685 -33.24 19.34 -7.64
CA VAL A 685 -32.12 18.40 -7.68
C VAL A 685 -31.22 18.64 -6.48
N LYS A 686 -31.01 17.61 -5.66
CA LYS A 686 -30.00 17.57 -4.59
C LYS A 686 -28.85 16.66 -5.01
N VAL A 687 -27.64 17.20 -4.97
CA VAL A 687 -26.42 16.43 -5.24
C VAL A 687 -25.82 16.03 -3.89
N SER A 688 -25.33 14.81 -3.79
CA SER A 688 -24.58 14.39 -2.59
C SER A 688 -23.32 15.25 -2.42
N PRO A 689 -22.83 15.47 -1.20
CA PRO A 689 -21.63 16.28 -0.98
C PRO A 689 -20.40 15.62 -1.63
N VAL A 690 -19.34 16.40 -1.81
CA VAL A 690 -18.02 15.89 -2.22
C VAL A 690 -17.59 14.80 -1.25
N SER A 691 -16.94 13.77 -1.76
CA SER A 691 -16.48 12.64 -0.94
C SER A 691 -15.56 13.08 0.20
N SER A 692 -15.68 12.39 1.29
CA SER A 692 -14.84 12.55 2.48
C SER A 692 -14.63 11.21 3.16
N ARG A 693 -13.63 11.12 4.01
CA ARG A 693 -13.38 9.91 4.80
C ARG A 693 -14.60 9.50 5.64
N LYS A 694 -15.32 10.47 6.20
CA LYS A 694 -16.56 10.22 6.94
C LYS A 694 -17.62 9.57 6.06
N LEU A 695 -17.86 10.12 4.87
CA LEU A 695 -18.81 9.58 3.90
C LEU A 695 -18.44 8.14 3.49
N TYR A 696 -17.16 7.87 3.26
CA TYR A 696 -16.68 6.51 2.97
C TYR A 696 -16.99 5.53 4.12
N GLN A 697 -16.70 5.93 5.37
CA GLN A 697 -16.93 5.10 6.55
C GLN A 697 -18.43 4.78 6.75
N GLU A 698 -19.29 5.72 6.47
CA GLU A 698 -20.74 5.52 6.57
C GLU A 698 -21.28 4.47 5.58
N GLY A 699 -20.69 4.38 4.38
CA GLY A 699 -21.04 3.37 3.38
C GLY A 699 -20.28 2.04 3.49
N GLN A 700 -19.24 1.97 4.31
CA GLN A 700 -18.28 0.86 4.30
C GLN A 700 -18.91 -0.50 4.59
N ALA A 701 -19.91 -0.56 5.48
CA ALA A 701 -20.56 -1.82 5.86
C ALA A 701 -21.36 -2.49 4.73
N THR A 702 -21.76 -1.73 3.72
CA THR A 702 -22.57 -2.21 2.59
C THR A 702 -21.73 -2.59 1.36
N ILE A 703 -20.41 -2.41 1.41
CA ILE A 703 -19.51 -2.78 0.30
C ILE A 703 -19.38 -4.30 0.21
N PRO A 704 -19.81 -4.92 -0.90
CA PRO A 704 -19.87 -6.38 -1.00
C PRO A 704 -18.53 -7.06 -1.26
N SER A 705 -17.53 -6.32 -1.73
CA SER A 705 -16.22 -6.85 -2.07
C SER A 705 -15.11 -5.85 -1.83
N ASP A 706 -14.07 -6.29 -1.15
CA ASP A 706 -12.85 -5.50 -0.93
C ASP A 706 -12.07 -5.24 -2.23
N THR A 707 -12.29 -6.05 -3.28
CA THR A 707 -11.63 -5.89 -4.57
C THR A 707 -12.24 -4.82 -5.47
N ALA A 708 -13.41 -4.25 -5.12
CA ALA A 708 -13.97 -3.11 -5.85
C ALA A 708 -13.01 -1.91 -5.81
N CYS A 709 -12.89 -1.17 -6.91
CA CYS A 709 -12.05 0.03 -6.93
C CYS A 709 -12.57 1.09 -5.96
N PHE A 710 -11.67 1.88 -5.39
CA PHE A 710 -12.00 2.86 -4.35
C PHE A 710 -13.09 3.87 -4.79
N PRO A 711 -13.07 4.45 -6.01
CA PRO A 711 -14.15 5.32 -6.48
C PRO A 711 -15.55 4.67 -6.45
N ALA A 712 -15.63 3.36 -6.73
CA ALA A 712 -16.90 2.64 -6.66
C ALA A 712 -17.35 2.43 -5.20
N LYS A 713 -16.43 2.13 -4.29
CA LYS A 713 -16.73 2.00 -2.86
C LYS A 713 -17.32 3.29 -2.25
N LEU A 714 -16.88 4.45 -2.71
CA LEU A 714 -17.42 5.74 -2.29
C LEU A 714 -18.92 5.90 -2.61
N SER A 715 -19.41 5.27 -3.69
CA SER A 715 -20.82 5.34 -4.10
C SER A 715 -21.78 4.89 -3.00
N HIS A 716 -21.39 3.92 -2.16
CA HIS A 716 -22.20 3.45 -1.02
C HIS A 716 -22.49 4.57 -0.01
N GLY A 717 -21.46 5.36 0.33
CA GLY A 717 -21.61 6.52 1.21
C GLY A 717 -22.48 7.63 0.59
N HIS A 718 -22.34 7.88 -0.71
CA HIS A 718 -23.17 8.84 -1.44
C HIS A 718 -24.65 8.46 -1.42
N ILE A 719 -24.97 7.18 -1.59
CA ILE A 719 -26.36 6.68 -1.52
C ILE A 719 -26.90 6.85 -0.10
N ALA A 720 -26.16 6.42 0.92
CA ALA A 720 -26.57 6.56 2.31
C ALA A 720 -26.85 8.03 2.68
N GLU A 721 -26.01 8.95 2.23
CA GLU A 721 -26.16 10.39 2.48
C GLU A 721 -27.40 10.98 1.77
N LEU A 722 -27.65 10.62 0.51
CA LEU A 722 -28.85 11.07 -0.20
C LEU A 722 -30.13 10.59 0.48
N CYS A 723 -30.18 9.34 0.94
CA CYS A 723 -31.32 8.83 1.69
C CYS A 723 -31.54 9.63 2.99
N LYS A 724 -30.47 9.99 3.72
CA LYS A 724 -30.54 10.88 4.90
C LYS A 724 -31.03 12.29 4.56
N MET A 725 -30.69 12.82 3.37
CA MET A 725 -31.14 14.13 2.90
C MET A 725 -32.66 14.17 2.62
N GLY A 726 -33.35 13.03 2.67
CA GLY A 726 -34.79 12.94 2.51
C GLY A 726 -35.25 13.28 1.09
N VAL A 727 -34.56 12.71 0.08
CA VAL A 727 -34.99 12.84 -1.33
C VAL A 727 -36.15 11.90 -1.65
N ASP A 728 -37.02 12.29 -2.59
CA ASP A 728 -38.15 11.45 -3.04
C ASP A 728 -37.69 10.28 -3.92
N ALA A 729 -36.63 10.49 -4.67
CA ALA A 729 -35.99 9.46 -5.47
C ALA A 729 -34.51 9.73 -5.64
N VAL A 730 -33.70 8.66 -5.69
CA VAL A 730 -32.30 8.71 -6.11
C VAL A 730 -32.20 8.29 -7.56
N PHE A 731 -31.52 9.10 -8.38
CA PHE A 731 -31.32 8.82 -9.80
C PHE A 731 -29.84 8.47 -10.05
N TYR A 732 -29.59 7.22 -10.42
CA TYR A 732 -28.27 6.75 -10.81
C TYR A 732 -28.39 5.63 -11.85
N PRO A 733 -28.38 5.96 -13.16
CA PRO A 733 -28.68 5.02 -14.23
C PRO A 733 -27.50 4.08 -14.52
N CYS A 734 -27.82 2.86 -14.97
CA CYS A 734 -26.86 1.96 -15.60
C CYS A 734 -26.55 2.43 -17.03
N MET A 735 -25.28 2.59 -17.35
CA MET A 735 -24.83 3.12 -18.63
C MET A 735 -23.72 2.28 -19.24
N SER A 736 -24.05 1.33 -20.11
CA SER A 736 -23.06 0.48 -20.80
C SER A 736 -22.23 1.28 -21.81
N TYR A 737 -22.84 2.26 -22.48
CA TYR A 737 -22.21 3.14 -23.48
C TYR A 737 -22.12 4.56 -22.97
N ASN A 738 -20.98 5.19 -23.22
CA ASN A 738 -20.81 6.64 -23.03
C ASN A 738 -21.08 7.42 -24.31
N VAL A 739 -20.97 8.74 -24.28
CA VAL A 739 -20.99 9.60 -25.48
C VAL A 739 -19.82 9.19 -26.38
N ASP A 740 -20.08 9.11 -27.70
CA ASP A 740 -19.06 8.77 -28.68
C ASP A 740 -18.22 10.01 -29.04
N GLU A 741 -16.94 9.98 -28.68
CA GLU A 741 -15.98 11.04 -29.00
C GLU A 741 -15.15 10.74 -30.26
N HIS A 742 -15.44 9.62 -30.95
CA HIS A 742 -14.77 9.18 -32.18
C HIS A 742 -13.25 8.94 -32.03
N LEU A 743 -12.76 8.72 -30.79
CA LEU A 743 -11.35 8.45 -30.47
C LEU A 743 -11.00 6.96 -30.42
N GLY A 744 -11.99 6.09 -30.27
CA GLY A 744 -11.80 4.64 -30.13
C GLY A 744 -12.53 3.81 -31.17
N ASP A 745 -12.41 2.47 -31.07
CA ASP A 745 -13.15 1.50 -31.87
C ASP A 745 -14.57 1.31 -31.35
N ASN A 746 -14.79 1.64 -30.08
CA ASN A 746 -16.07 1.66 -29.40
C ASN A 746 -16.04 2.70 -28.27
N HIS A 747 -17.20 2.89 -27.60
CA HIS A 747 -17.37 3.90 -26.54
C HIS A 747 -18.06 3.31 -25.31
N TYR A 748 -17.61 2.14 -24.86
CA TYR A 748 -18.10 1.52 -23.63
C TYR A 748 -17.64 2.27 -22.36
N ASN A 749 -18.45 2.19 -21.31
CA ASN A 749 -17.98 2.39 -19.94
C ASN A 749 -17.38 1.08 -19.39
N CYS A 750 -16.48 1.19 -18.44
CA CYS A 750 -15.99 -0.01 -17.75
C CYS A 750 -17.16 -0.71 -17.01
N PRO A 751 -17.09 -2.04 -16.77
CA PRO A 751 -18.19 -2.76 -16.12
C PRO A 751 -18.63 -2.18 -14.78
N VAL A 752 -17.69 -1.63 -14.00
CA VAL A 752 -18.00 -1.00 -12.71
C VAL A 752 -18.83 0.27 -12.93
N VAL A 753 -18.39 1.17 -13.80
CA VAL A 753 -19.17 2.40 -14.12
C VAL A 753 -20.53 2.05 -14.74
N ALA A 754 -20.57 1.04 -15.61
CA ALA A 754 -21.77 0.67 -16.33
C ALA A 754 -22.87 0.06 -15.44
N TYR A 755 -22.50 -0.76 -14.44
CA TYR A 755 -23.46 -1.62 -13.73
C TYR A 755 -23.44 -1.49 -12.20
N TYR A 756 -22.67 -0.58 -11.63
CA TYR A 756 -22.59 -0.43 -10.18
C TYR A 756 -23.90 -0.06 -9.49
N PRO A 757 -24.84 0.66 -10.15
CA PRO A 757 -26.16 0.87 -9.57
C PRO A 757 -26.90 -0.42 -9.18
N GLU A 758 -26.76 -1.52 -9.92
CA GLU A 758 -27.34 -2.83 -9.54
C GLU A 758 -26.69 -3.43 -8.28
N VAL A 759 -25.39 -3.21 -8.11
CA VAL A 759 -24.67 -3.62 -6.90
C VAL A 759 -25.22 -2.88 -5.68
N LEU A 760 -25.46 -1.59 -5.82
CA LEU A 760 -26.01 -0.74 -4.74
C LEU A 760 -27.41 -1.18 -4.32
N VAL A 761 -28.29 -1.51 -5.28
CA VAL A 761 -29.64 -2.03 -4.97
C VAL A 761 -29.59 -3.29 -4.12
N GLY A 762 -28.66 -4.20 -4.44
CA GLY A 762 -28.54 -5.47 -3.72
C GLY A 762 -27.87 -5.37 -2.34
N ASN A 763 -27.23 -4.23 -2.01
CA ASN A 763 -26.36 -4.14 -0.83
C ASN A 763 -26.65 -2.93 0.08
N CYS A 764 -27.39 -1.92 -0.37
CA CYS A 764 -27.69 -0.71 0.44
C CYS A 764 -29.11 -0.80 1.00
N PRO A 765 -29.32 -1.16 2.27
CA PRO A 765 -30.64 -1.29 2.86
C PRO A 765 -31.40 0.05 2.93
N GLU A 766 -30.70 1.19 2.88
CA GLU A 766 -31.32 2.53 2.84
C GLU A 766 -32.22 2.72 1.62
N LEU A 767 -31.96 2.00 0.53
CA LEU A 767 -32.77 2.04 -0.70
C LEU A 767 -34.11 1.32 -0.59
N GLU A 768 -34.35 0.47 0.43
CA GLU A 768 -35.63 -0.22 0.62
C GLU A 768 -36.80 0.77 0.78
N ASN A 769 -36.55 1.95 1.34
CA ASN A 769 -37.56 2.98 1.60
C ASN A 769 -37.41 4.21 0.69
N THR A 770 -36.51 4.20 -0.27
CA THR A 770 -36.24 5.31 -1.18
C THR A 770 -36.37 4.83 -2.62
N LYS A 771 -37.18 5.53 -3.43
CA LYS A 771 -37.32 5.21 -4.86
C LYS A 771 -35.93 5.31 -5.53
N PHE A 772 -35.47 4.25 -6.16
CA PHE A 772 -34.17 4.22 -6.85
C PHE A 772 -34.36 4.00 -8.36
N ILE A 773 -33.85 4.94 -9.16
CA ILE A 773 -34.00 4.95 -10.62
C ILE A 773 -32.65 4.59 -11.23
N TYR A 774 -32.51 3.33 -11.67
CA TYR A 774 -31.24 2.76 -12.15
C TYR A 774 -31.38 2.08 -13.53
N ASP A 775 -32.40 2.47 -14.29
CA ASP A 775 -32.64 1.92 -15.63
C ASP A 775 -31.43 2.03 -16.55
N TYR A 776 -31.39 1.16 -17.57
CA TYR A 776 -30.34 1.15 -18.58
C TYR A 776 -30.57 2.27 -19.59
N ILE A 777 -29.64 3.22 -19.64
CA ILE A 777 -29.72 4.43 -20.45
C ILE A 777 -28.52 4.51 -21.41
N ASN A 778 -28.76 4.98 -22.63
CA ASN A 778 -27.73 5.22 -23.63
C ASN A 778 -27.85 6.63 -24.18
N LEU A 779 -26.95 7.54 -23.77
CA LEU A 779 -26.91 8.93 -24.24
C LEU A 779 -26.25 9.09 -25.61
N ALA A 780 -25.43 8.15 -26.07
CA ALA A 780 -24.76 8.21 -27.38
C ALA A 780 -25.72 8.19 -28.53
N ARG A 781 -26.89 7.56 -28.35
CA ARG A 781 -27.94 7.49 -29.39
C ARG A 781 -29.09 8.44 -29.05
N ARG A 782 -28.87 9.75 -29.19
CA ARG A 782 -29.84 10.80 -28.82
C ARG A 782 -31.25 10.53 -29.32
N LYS A 783 -31.42 10.07 -30.56
CA LYS A 783 -32.77 9.76 -31.14
C LYS A 783 -33.47 8.63 -30.39
N ASP A 784 -32.76 7.56 -30.08
CA ASP A 784 -33.32 6.41 -29.36
C ASP A 784 -33.60 6.78 -27.90
N PHE A 785 -32.72 7.54 -27.27
CA PHE A 785 -32.91 8.06 -25.92
C PHE A 785 -34.16 8.95 -25.84
N THR A 786 -34.27 9.95 -26.70
CA THR A 786 -35.42 10.88 -26.76
C THR A 786 -36.74 10.13 -26.94
N LYS A 787 -36.75 9.04 -27.73
CA LYS A 787 -37.96 8.23 -27.96
C LYS A 787 -38.32 7.35 -26.73
N ARG A 788 -37.35 6.78 -26.06
CA ARG A 788 -37.57 5.76 -25.00
C ARG A 788 -37.69 6.34 -23.61
N PHE A 789 -36.90 7.36 -23.28
CA PHE A 789 -36.82 7.89 -21.94
C PHE A 789 -38.10 8.44 -21.34
N PRO A 790 -39.02 9.07 -22.10
CA PRO A 790 -40.32 9.46 -21.57
C PRO A 790 -41.11 8.32 -20.97
N ALA A 791 -41.09 7.11 -21.59
CA ALA A 791 -41.78 5.94 -21.07
C ALA A 791 -41.14 5.37 -19.78
N ILE A 792 -39.81 5.47 -19.65
CA ILE A 792 -39.08 5.12 -18.43
C ILE A 792 -39.47 6.12 -17.32
N LEU A 793 -39.41 7.40 -17.60
CA LEU A 793 -39.71 8.44 -16.62
C LEU A 793 -41.16 8.36 -16.11
N ASP A 794 -42.13 8.02 -16.98
CA ASP A 794 -43.54 7.90 -16.64
C ASP A 794 -43.82 6.77 -15.65
N GLN A 795 -42.97 5.73 -15.59
CA GLN A 795 -43.06 4.65 -14.60
C GLN A 795 -42.82 5.17 -13.15
N TYR A 796 -41.95 6.16 -13.04
CA TYR A 796 -41.58 6.74 -11.73
C TYR A 796 -42.34 8.00 -11.40
N PHE A 797 -42.66 8.82 -12.42
CA PHE A 797 -43.31 10.12 -12.31
C PHE A 797 -44.38 10.26 -13.38
N PRO A 798 -45.55 9.61 -13.22
CA PRO A 798 -46.60 9.58 -14.23
C PRO A 798 -47.19 10.97 -14.48
N GLY A 799 -47.59 11.20 -15.76
CA GLY A 799 -48.31 12.38 -16.17
C GLY A 799 -47.47 13.58 -16.56
N ILE A 800 -46.15 13.45 -16.72
CA ILE A 800 -45.31 14.51 -17.31
C ILE A 800 -45.50 14.50 -18.82
N PRO A 801 -45.91 15.65 -19.43
CA PRO A 801 -46.09 15.68 -20.87
C PRO A 801 -44.81 15.34 -21.65
N VAL A 802 -44.92 14.44 -22.64
CA VAL A 802 -43.81 14.01 -23.47
C VAL A 802 -43.06 15.19 -24.11
N LYS A 803 -43.79 16.24 -24.50
CA LYS A 803 -43.20 17.46 -25.07
C LYS A 803 -42.27 18.18 -24.07
N GLU A 804 -42.62 18.21 -22.78
CA GLU A 804 -41.74 18.78 -21.73
C GLU A 804 -40.48 17.92 -21.56
N VAL A 805 -40.64 16.58 -21.56
CA VAL A 805 -39.50 15.65 -21.46
C VAL A 805 -38.55 15.86 -22.63
N HIS A 806 -39.04 15.98 -23.88
CA HIS A 806 -38.19 16.24 -25.03
C HIS A 806 -37.48 17.59 -24.93
N ALA A 807 -38.15 18.65 -24.52
CA ALA A 807 -37.52 19.96 -24.32
C ALA A 807 -36.43 19.92 -23.20
N ALA A 808 -36.65 19.15 -22.14
CA ALA A 808 -35.68 18.98 -21.09
C ALA A 808 -34.47 18.15 -21.57
N ILE A 809 -34.69 17.13 -22.41
CA ILE A 809 -33.60 16.35 -23.03
C ILE A 809 -32.72 17.26 -23.91
N ASP A 810 -33.35 18.09 -24.77
CA ASP A 810 -32.59 19.00 -25.64
C ASP A 810 -31.75 19.98 -24.81
N ALA A 811 -32.33 20.59 -23.77
CA ALA A 811 -31.59 21.48 -22.87
C ALA A 811 -30.44 20.77 -22.11
N ALA A 812 -30.63 19.50 -21.77
CA ALA A 812 -29.60 18.72 -21.08
C ALA A 812 -28.40 18.43 -21.98
N TYR A 813 -28.62 18.09 -23.25
CA TYR A 813 -27.52 17.91 -24.21
C TYR A 813 -26.78 19.23 -24.46
N ASP A 814 -27.52 20.33 -24.64
CA ASP A 814 -26.91 21.65 -24.85
C ASP A 814 -26.05 22.07 -23.65
N GLU A 815 -26.49 21.80 -22.42
CA GLU A 815 -25.73 22.07 -21.19
C GLU A 815 -24.50 21.18 -21.06
N TYR A 816 -24.60 19.90 -21.40
CA TYR A 816 -23.45 19.00 -21.41
C TYR A 816 -22.37 19.48 -22.37
N GLU A 817 -22.74 19.83 -23.60
CA GLU A 817 -21.79 20.37 -24.59
C GLU A 817 -21.19 21.71 -24.16
N HIS A 818 -21.99 22.58 -23.53
CA HIS A 818 -21.53 23.84 -22.98
C HIS A 818 -20.49 23.62 -21.88
N HIS A 819 -20.78 22.71 -20.94
CA HIS A 819 -19.87 22.35 -19.85
C HIS A 819 -18.51 21.83 -20.38
N MET A 820 -18.53 20.87 -21.32
CA MET A 820 -17.32 20.33 -21.93
C MET A 820 -16.52 21.41 -22.68
N THR A 821 -17.22 22.34 -23.35
CA THR A 821 -16.60 23.49 -24.03
C THR A 821 -15.91 24.41 -23.04
N GLN A 822 -16.52 24.70 -21.90
CA GLN A 822 -15.90 25.50 -20.82
C GLN A 822 -14.63 24.83 -20.26
N VAL A 823 -14.64 23.52 -20.04
CA VAL A 823 -13.48 22.74 -19.57
C VAL A 823 -12.32 22.84 -20.58
N ARG A 824 -12.59 22.60 -21.86
CA ARG A 824 -11.59 22.69 -22.94
C ARG A 824 -11.04 24.11 -23.09
N ALA A 825 -11.90 25.12 -23.07
CA ALA A 825 -11.46 26.52 -23.14
C ALA A 825 -10.55 26.91 -21.95
N LYS A 826 -10.90 26.49 -20.75
CA LYS A 826 -10.07 26.73 -19.56
C LYS A 826 -8.74 25.97 -19.63
N GLY A 827 -8.73 24.75 -20.13
CA GLY A 827 -7.50 23.98 -20.38
C GLY A 827 -6.57 24.72 -21.35
N ALA A 828 -7.10 25.21 -22.48
CA ALA A 828 -6.34 26.01 -23.45
C ALA A 828 -5.80 27.33 -22.84
N GLU A 829 -6.58 28.01 -22.01
CA GLU A 829 -6.14 29.21 -21.26
C GLU A 829 -4.96 28.90 -20.33
N ILE A 830 -5.07 27.80 -19.56
CA ILE A 830 -4.01 27.36 -18.63
C ILE A 830 -2.73 27.02 -19.40
N ILE A 831 -2.82 26.28 -20.51
CA ILE A 831 -1.68 25.95 -21.37
C ILE A 831 -1.02 27.22 -21.90
N ALA A 832 -1.78 28.16 -22.44
CA ALA A 832 -1.24 29.41 -22.97
C ALA A 832 -0.53 30.23 -21.88
N ARG A 833 -1.10 30.32 -20.69
CA ARG A 833 -0.53 31.03 -19.56
C ARG A 833 0.74 30.35 -19.02
N ALA A 834 0.73 29.01 -18.89
CA ALA A 834 1.89 28.25 -18.46
C ALA A 834 3.07 28.45 -19.40
N ARG A 835 2.83 28.46 -20.72
CA ARG A 835 3.86 28.77 -21.73
C ARG A 835 4.42 30.19 -21.61
N ALA A 836 3.54 31.15 -21.37
CA ALA A 836 3.98 32.54 -21.15
C ALA A 836 4.80 32.74 -19.86
N GLU A 837 4.56 31.91 -18.87
CA GLU A 837 5.28 31.89 -17.59
C GLU A 837 6.47 30.91 -17.58
N HIS A 838 6.78 30.24 -18.70
CA HIS A 838 7.84 29.23 -18.84
C HIS A 838 7.74 28.11 -17.79
N ARG A 839 6.54 27.58 -17.58
CA ARG A 839 6.27 26.48 -16.66
C ARG A 839 6.05 25.17 -17.40
N HIS A 840 6.48 24.06 -16.84
CA HIS A 840 6.09 22.76 -17.29
C HIS A 840 4.58 22.57 -17.21
N ILE A 841 4.02 21.83 -18.15
CA ILE A 841 2.60 21.49 -18.19
C ILE A 841 2.45 19.99 -17.95
N ILE A 842 1.72 19.62 -16.92
CA ILE A 842 1.42 18.23 -16.62
C ILE A 842 -0.01 17.93 -16.99
N VAL A 843 -0.19 16.98 -17.91
CA VAL A 843 -1.50 16.35 -18.15
C VAL A 843 -1.67 15.31 -17.04
N LEU A 844 -2.43 15.67 -15.99
CA LEU A 844 -2.79 14.74 -14.93
C LEU A 844 -3.96 13.90 -15.44
N ALA A 845 -3.61 12.80 -16.10
CA ALA A 845 -4.53 11.95 -16.83
C ALA A 845 -5.22 10.93 -15.92
N GLY A 846 -6.54 10.87 -16.03
CA GLY A 846 -7.34 10.00 -15.18
C GLY A 846 -8.70 9.71 -15.79
N ARG A 847 -9.72 9.85 -14.97
CA ARG A 847 -11.12 9.69 -15.34
C ARG A 847 -11.93 10.83 -14.71
N PRO A 848 -13.15 11.13 -15.16
CA PRO A 848 -13.91 12.27 -14.67
C PRO A 848 -14.04 12.33 -13.15
N TYR A 849 -14.17 11.19 -12.47
CA TYR A 849 -14.28 11.10 -11.01
C TYR A 849 -12.94 11.27 -10.25
N HIS A 850 -11.81 11.38 -10.95
CA HIS A 850 -10.54 11.70 -10.31
C HIS A 850 -10.42 13.18 -9.89
N VAL A 851 -11.37 14.04 -10.26
CA VAL A 851 -11.45 15.40 -9.71
C VAL A 851 -11.93 15.42 -8.25
N ASP A 852 -12.47 14.31 -7.76
CA ASP A 852 -12.86 14.16 -6.35
C ASP A 852 -11.62 14.22 -5.45
N PRO A 853 -11.58 15.13 -4.45
CA PRO A 853 -10.42 15.28 -3.57
C PRO A 853 -10.07 14.04 -2.72
N GLU A 854 -11.06 13.20 -2.39
CA GLU A 854 -10.81 11.94 -1.67
C GLU A 854 -10.21 10.88 -2.59
N VAL A 855 -10.48 10.96 -3.91
CA VAL A 855 -9.93 10.03 -4.91
C VAL A 855 -8.53 10.44 -5.34
N ASN A 856 -8.30 11.72 -5.67
CA ASN A 856 -7.00 12.20 -6.13
C ASN A 856 -6.03 12.55 -5.00
N HIS A 857 -6.51 12.61 -3.75
CA HIS A 857 -5.71 12.92 -2.55
C HIS A 857 -4.96 14.25 -2.58
N GLY A 858 -5.30 15.18 -3.48
CA GLY A 858 -4.63 16.48 -3.66
C GLY A 858 -3.33 16.39 -4.47
N ILE A 859 -3.19 15.39 -5.34
CA ILE A 859 -2.04 15.24 -6.25
C ILE A 859 -1.92 16.44 -7.20
N ASP A 860 -3.03 16.98 -7.69
CA ASP A 860 -3.09 18.24 -8.42
C ASP A 860 -2.32 19.36 -7.71
N LYS A 861 -2.57 19.55 -6.42
CA LYS A 861 -1.89 20.57 -5.61
C LYS A 861 -0.39 20.28 -5.41
N LEU A 862 -0.01 19.01 -5.31
CA LEU A 862 1.40 18.64 -5.22
C LEU A 862 2.16 19.00 -6.50
N ILE A 863 1.55 18.81 -7.67
CA ILE A 863 2.14 19.18 -8.97
C ILE A 863 2.28 20.71 -9.08
N ILE A 864 1.23 21.46 -8.73
CA ILE A 864 1.27 22.93 -8.72
C ILE A 864 2.41 23.46 -7.81
N ARG A 865 2.64 22.81 -6.67
CA ARG A 865 3.74 23.15 -5.75
C ARG A 865 5.13 22.96 -6.34
N GLN A 866 5.28 22.05 -7.30
CA GLN A 866 6.55 21.89 -8.04
C GLN A 866 6.73 22.96 -9.12
N GLY A 867 5.80 23.91 -9.26
CA GLY A 867 5.89 25.02 -10.22
C GLY A 867 5.24 24.75 -11.58
N ALA A 868 4.66 23.58 -11.78
CA ALA A 868 4.00 23.21 -13.04
C ALA A 868 2.52 23.65 -13.10
N ALA A 869 1.94 23.66 -14.30
CA ALA A 869 0.52 23.78 -14.52
C ALA A 869 -0.13 22.40 -14.66
N VAL A 870 -1.39 22.26 -14.26
CA VAL A 870 -2.16 21.00 -14.35
C VAL A 870 -3.33 21.16 -15.31
N VAL A 871 -3.39 20.28 -16.32
CA VAL A 871 -4.51 20.11 -17.22
C VAL A 871 -5.01 18.65 -17.20
N THR A 872 -6.16 18.37 -17.76
CA THR A 872 -6.78 17.04 -17.77
C THR A 872 -6.78 16.41 -19.16
N GLU A 873 -6.90 15.09 -19.25
CA GLU A 873 -6.94 14.34 -20.49
C GLU A 873 -8.06 14.80 -21.44
N ASP A 874 -9.24 15.14 -20.88
CA ASP A 874 -10.40 15.59 -21.67
C ASP A 874 -10.26 17.01 -22.22
N SER A 875 -9.29 17.79 -21.70
CA SER A 875 -8.98 19.12 -22.23
C SER A 875 -8.02 19.12 -23.42
N VAL A 876 -7.27 18.02 -23.61
CA VAL A 876 -6.26 17.91 -24.67
C VAL A 876 -6.53 16.79 -25.69
N SER A 877 -7.29 15.76 -25.32
CA SER A 877 -7.63 14.64 -26.21
C SER A 877 -8.34 15.08 -27.50
N CYS A 878 -9.04 16.20 -27.44
CA CYS A 878 -9.76 16.77 -28.60
C CYS A 878 -8.85 17.31 -29.72
N TYR A 879 -7.52 17.38 -29.49
CA TYR A 879 -6.55 17.79 -30.51
C TYR A 879 -6.01 16.60 -31.32
N GLU A 880 -6.39 15.37 -30.97
CA GLU A 880 -6.01 14.16 -31.68
C GLU A 880 -7.19 13.52 -32.39
N GLU A 881 -6.90 12.88 -33.51
CA GLU A 881 -7.83 11.99 -34.19
C GLU A 881 -7.62 10.54 -33.77
N LYS A 882 -8.56 9.66 -34.10
CA LYS A 882 -8.41 8.22 -33.86
C LYS A 882 -7.16 7.69 -34.53
N PHE A 883 -6.37 6.90 -33.81
CA PHE A 883 -5.16 6.22 -34.27
C PHE A 883 -5.15 4.75 -33.85
N ASP A 884 -4.27 3.96 -34.47
CA ASP A 884 -4.15 2.54 -34.16
C ASP A 884 -3.43 2.35 -32.80
N THR A 885 -3.93 1.41 -32.02
CA THR A 885 -3.39 1.00 -30.70
C THR A 885 -3.10 -0.50 -30.73
N ALA A 886 -2.13 -0.95 -29.91
CA ALA A 886 -1.77 -2.36 -29.82
C ALA A 886 -2.91 -3.23 -29.26
N VAL A 887 -3.81 -2.63 -28.47
CA VAL A 887 -5.02 -3.27 -27.93
C VAL A 887 -6.28 -2.66 -28.52
N LEU A 888 -7.39 -3.41 -28.51
CA LEU A 888 -8.68 -2.91 -28.96
C LEU A 888 -9.11 -1.70 -28.11
N ASN A 889 -9.19 -0.53 -28.73
CA ASN A 889 -9.52 0.73 -28.08
C ASN A 889 -11.04 0.92 -27.96
N GLN A 890 -11.66 0.32 -26.95
CA GLN A 890 -13.11 0.23 -26.84
C GLN A 890 -13.75 0.98 -25.65
N TRP A 891 -12.93 1.63 -24.79
CA TRP A 891 -13.39 2.28 -23.57
C TRP A 891 -13.23 3.80 -23.67
N THR A 892 -14.30 4.57 -23.56
CA THR A 892 -14.29 6.03 -23.76
C THR A 892 -13.22 6.75 -22.96
N TYR A 893 -13.15 6.51 -21.64
CA TYR A 893 -12.17 7.21 -20.80
C TYR A 893 -10.73 6.80 -21.09
N HIS A 894 -10.51 5.58 -21.56
CA HIS A 894 -9.17 5.10 -21.93
C HIS A 894 -8.76 5.62 -23.30
N SER A 895 -9.70 5.75 -24.25
CA SER A 895 -9.44 6.41 -25.54
C SER A 895 -8.96 7.85 -25.36
N ARG A 896 -9.54 8.58 -24.39
CA ARG A 896 -9.05 9.92 -24.02
C ARG A 896 -7.63 9.90 -23.49
N LEU A 897 -7.28 8.91 -22.63
CA LEU A 897 -5.92 8.73 -22.09
C LEU A 897 -4.91 8.52 -23.20
N TYR A 898 -5.20 7.63 -24.16
CA TYR A 898 -4.32 7.35 -25.30
C TYR A 898 -4.16 8.60 -26.20
N ALA A 899 -5.25 9.29 -26.50
CA ALA A 899 -5.21 10.52 -27.27
C ALA A 899 -4.39 11.61 -26.54
N ALA A 900 -4.59 11.78 -25.24
CA ALA A 900 -3.80 12.73 -24.45
C ALA A 900 -2.30 12.36 -24.41
N ALA A 901 -1.98 11.06 -24.28
CA ALA A 901 -0.60 10.58 -24.35
C ALA A 901 0.02 10.88 -25.72
N LYS A 902 -0.69 10.59 -26.81
CA LYS A 902 -0.26 10.88 -28.17
C LYS A 902 -0.01 12.37 -28.38
N TYR A 903 -0.93 13.21 -27.91
CA TYR A 903 -0.77 14.66 -27.99
C TYR A 903 0.48 15.16 -27.23
N CYS A 904 0.74 14.62 -26.03
CA CYS A 904 1.94 14.97 -25.26
C CYS A 904 3.25 14.69 -26.02
N THR A 905 3.30 13.64 -26.85
CA THR A 905 4.49 13.33 -27.64
C THR A 905 4.85 14.41 -28.66
N THR A 906 3.88 15.20 -29.06
CA THR A 906 4.07 16.31 -30.02
C THR A 906 4.42 17.64 -29.35
N GLN A 907 4.32 17.73 -28.02
CA GLN A 907 4.50 18.95 -27.25
C GLN A 907 5.77 18.87 -26.39
N PRO A 908 6.82 19.66 -26.63
CA PRO A 908 8.07 19.57 -25.86
C PRO A 908 7.92 19.93 -24.38
N ASP A 909 7.04 20.87 -24.06
CA ASP A 909 6.80 21.46 -22.73
C ASP A 909 5.69 20.77 -21.92
N MET A 910 5.17 19.65 -22.44
CA MET A 910 4.04 18.94 -21.84
C MET A 910 4.40 17.47 -21.58
N ASP A 911 4.15 16.99 -20.37
CA ASP A 911 4.38 15.60 -19.96
C ASP A 911 3.13 15.03 -19.27
N LEU A 912 2.96 13.72 -19.30
CA LEU A 912 1.77 13.05 -18.78
C LEU A 912 2.06 12.28 -17.50
N VAL A 913 1.20 12.49 -16.50
CA VAL A 913 1.17 11.73 -15.26
C VAL A 913 -0.17 10.99 -15.18
N GLN A 914 -0.14 9.67 -15.19
CA GLN A 914 -1.34 8.84 -15.16
C GLN A 914 -1.75 8.47 -13.73
N LEU A 915 -2.99 8.77 -13.36
CA LEU A 915 -3.62 8.27 -12.13
C LEU A 915 -4.20 6.88 -12.38
N VAL A 916 -3.83 5.92 -11.54
CA VAL A 916 -4.16 4.50 -11.69
C VAL A 916 -4.75 3.97 -10.38
N SER A 917 -5.90 3.32 -10.47
CA SER A 917 -6.52 2.67 -9.31
C SER A 917 -5.97 1.26 -9.12
N PHE A 918 -5.53 0.92 -7.90
CA PHE A 918 -4.94 -0.39 -7.62
C PHE A 918 -5.86 -1.57 -7.95
N GLY A 919 -7.16 -1.45 -7.66
CA GLY A 919 -8.15 -2.50 -7.92
C GLY A 919 -8.72 -2.50 -9.34
N CYS A 920 -8.21 -1.65 -10.25
CA CYS A 920 -8.77 -1.53 -11.61
C CYS A 920 -8.10 -2.49 -12.59
N GLY A 921 -8.82 -3.53 -13.01
CA GLY A 921 -8.33 -4.48 -14.02
C GLY A 921 -8.07 -3.85 -15.40
N LEU A 922 -8.80 -2.79 -15.76
CA LEU A 922 -8.58 -2.08 -17.04
C LEU A 922 -7.29 -1.26 -17.02
N ASP A 923 -6.89 -0.72 -15.86
CA ASP A 923 -5.62 0.00 -15.75
C ASP A 923 -4.42 -0.90 -16.02
N ALA A 924 -4.53 -2.21 -15.78
CA ALA A 924 -3.46 -3.15 -16.10
C ALA A 924 -3.12 -3.17 -17.62
N ILE A 925 -4.10 -2.89 -18.48
CA ILE A 925 -3.92 -2.80 -19.94
C ILE A 925 -3.59 -1.35 -20.32
N THR A 926 -4.33 -0.38 -19.80
CA THR A 926 -4.21 1.03 -20.15
C THR A 926 -2.85 1.61 -19.83
N THR A 927 -2.23 1.16 -18.72
CA THR A 927 -0.90 1.63 -18.32
C THR A 927 0.19 1.18 -19.30
N ASP A 928 0.08 -0.02 -19.85
CA ASP A 928 1.07 -0.55 -20.78
C ASP A 928 0.95 0.17 -22.13
N GLU A 929 -0.25 0.33 -22.67
CA GLU A 929 -0.48 1.08 -23.90
C GLU A 929 -0.07 2.57 -23.79
N THR A 930 -0.45 3.24 -22.70
CA THR A 930 -0.06 4.65 -22.46
C THR A 930 1.46 4.80 -22.37
N ARG A 931 2.13 3.84 -21.72
CA ARG A 931 3.59 3.83 -21.62
C ARG A 931 4.23 3.67 -22.98
N GLU A 932 3.77 2.73 -23.79
CA GLU A 932 4.28 2.46 -25.13
C GLU A 932 4.17 3.72 -26.01
N ILE A 933 2.99 4.35 -26.07
CA ILE A 933 2.78 5.60 -26.81
C ILE A 933 3.76 6.70 -26.38
N LEU A 934 3.95 6.90 -25.07
CA LEU A 934 4.85 7.95 -24.56
C LEU A 934 6.31 7.64 -24.84
N GLN A 935 6.76 6.39 -24.62
CA GLN A 935 8.15 5.98 -24.83
C GLN A 935 8.54 6.02 -26.31
N GLU A 936 7.67 5.58 -27.22
CA GLU A 936 7.89 5.74 -28.66
C GLU A 936 8.03 7.19 -29.08
N GLY A 937 7.33 8.10 -28.39
CA GLY A 937 7.43 9.55 -28.58
C GLY A 937 8.59 10.21 -27.80
N GLY A 938 9.48 9.44 -27.14
CA GLY A 938 10.61 9.98 -26.38
C GLY A 938 10.22 10.70 -25.08
N LYS A 939 9.05 10.40 -24.53
CA LYS A 939 8.55 10.98 -23.28
C LYS A 939 8.67 10.04 -22.10
N LEU A 940 8.86 10.59 -20.90
CA LEU A 940 8.84 9.84 -19.66
C LEU A 940 7.41 9.39 -19.32
N TYR A 941 7.26 8.14 -18.91
CA TYR A 941 6.00 7.64 -18.39
C TYR A 941 6.00 7.68 -16.86
N THR A 942 5.09 8.43 -16.28
CA THR A 942 4.92 8.50 -14.82
C THR A 942 3.52 8.02 -14.41
N GLN A 943 3.49 6.96 -13.61
CA GLN A 943 2.28 6.36 -13.07
C GLN A 943 2.17 6.65 -11.59
N LEU A 944 1.03 7.16 -11.13
CA LEU A 944 0.70 7.34 -9.72
C LEU A 944 -0.46 6.43 -9.33
N LYS A 945 -0.20 5.53 -8.39
CA LYS A 945 -1.23 4.65 -7.84
C LYS A 945 -2.01 5.40 -6.77
N ILE A 946 -3.32 5.47 -6.99
CA ILE A 946 -4.28 6.07 -6.06
C ILE A 946 -5.23 4.99 -5.54
N ASP A 947 -5.56 5.10 -4.26
CA ASP A 947 -6.50 4.19 -3.61
C ASP A 947 -7.04 4.80 -2.32
N GLU A 948 -7.48 3.99 -1.37
CA GLU A 948 -7.91 4.43 -0.03
C GLU A 948 -6.77 5.07 0.80
N ILE A 949 -5.54 5.05 0.31
CA ILE A 949 -4.34 5.54 0.97
C ILE A 949 -4.37 7.06 1.07
N THR A 950 -4.10 7.57 2.27
CA THR A 950 -4.04 9.01 2.54
C THR A 950 -2.62 9.57 2.60
N ASN A 951 -1.59 8.71 2.54
CA ASN A 951 -0.20 9.12 2.62
C ASN A 951 0.42 9.28 1.23
N LEU A 952 0.82 10.49 0.91
CA LEU A 952 1.35 10.87 -0.39
C LEU A 952 2.90 10.90 -0.47
N GLY A 953 3.58 10.28 0.49
CA GLY A 953 5.06 10.27 0.50
C GLY A 953 5.66 9.69 -0.77
N ALA A 954 5.21 8.50 -1.18
CA ALA A 954 5.66 7.86 -2.42
C ALA A 954 5.28 8.66 -3.67
N VAL A 955 4.08 9.23 -3.70
CA VAL A 955 3.63 10.11 -4.79
C VAL A 955 4.55 11.33 -4.91
N ASN A 956 4.89 11.97 -3.79
CA ASN A 956 5.77 13.14 -3.79
C ASN A 956 7.19 12.79 -4.31
N ILE A 957 7.73 11.63 -3.92
CA ILE A 957 9.03 11.15 -4.42
C ILE A 957 8.97 10.95 -5.94
N ARG A 958 7.92 10.31 -6.47
CA ARG A 958 7.77 10.12 -7.92
C ARG A 958 7.67 11.44 -8.67
N LEU A 959 6.87 12.38 -8.18
CA LEU A 959 6.73 13.70 -8.79
C LEU A 959 8.06 14.46 -8.75
N ARG A 960 8.76 14.49 -7.61
CA ARG A 960 10.08 15.13 -7.50
C ARG A 960 11.12 14.46 -8.42
N SER A 961 11.07 13.14 -8.55
CA SER A 961 11.95 12.42 -9.49
C SER A 961 11.63 12.75 -10.95
N LEU A 962 10.34 12.86 -11.31
CA LEU A 962 9.93 13.31 -12.63
C LEU A 962 10.47 14.73 -12.90
N PHE A 963 10.22 15.69 -12.00
CA PHE A 963 10.68 17.07 -12.21
C PHE A 963 12.20 17.18 -12.31
N ALA A 964 12.95 16.42 -11.48
CA ALA A 964 14.41 16.38 -11.60
C ALA A 964 14.87 15.84 -12.97
N ALA A 965 14.20 14.81 -13.51
CA ALA A 965 14.52 14.28 -14.84
C ALA A 965 14.11 15.25 -15.97
N LEU A 966 13.02 16.02 -15.79
CA LEU A 966 12.64 17.07 -16.74
C LEU A 966 13.66 18.22 -16.76
N ASP A 967 14.11 18.67 -15.58
CA ASP A 967 15.13 19.72 -15.43
C ASP A 967 16.46 19.27 -16.09
N GLU A 968 16.92 18.03 -15.84
CA GLU A 968 18.12 17.46 -16.49
C GLU A 968 17.97 17.38 -18.02
N ARG A 969 16.80 17.01 -18.53
CA ARG A 969 16.50 17.00 -19.98
C ARG A 969 16.60 18.39 -20.58
N ASP A 970 16.06 19.39 -19.91
CA ASP A 970 16.03 20.76 -20.39
C ASP A 970 17.44 21.39 -20.34
N GLU A 971 18.24 21.12 -19.27
CA GLU A 971 19.66 21.49 -19.19
C GLU A 971 20.47 20.89 -20.34
N ALA A 972 20.32 19.57 -20.59
CA ALA A 972 21.01 18.89 -21.69
C ALA A 972 20.59 19.38 -23.09
N ALA A 973 19.34 19.81 -23.26
CA ALA A 973 18.85 20.41 -24.51
C ALA A 973 19.44 21.81 -24.72
N ALA A 974 19.57 22.60 -23.66
CA ALA A 974 20.21 23.92 -23.70
C ALA A 974 21.70 23.83 -24.05
N GLU A 975 22.45 22.89 -23.45
CA GLU A 975 23.85 22.63 -23.75
C GLU A 975 24.13 22.19 -25.20
N LYS A 976 23.18 21.43 -25.81
CA LYS A 976 23.29 21.02 -27.22
C LYS A 976 22.94 22.14 -28.20
N SER A 977 22.26 23.18 -27.74
CA SER A 977 21.87 24.34 -28.58
C SER A 977 22.87 25.49 -28.52
N GLU A 978 23.76 25.53 -27.50
CA GLU A 978 24.96 26.38 -27.44
C GLU A 978 26.14 25.73 -28.18
#